data_6e74c368ad64365c7e27ccd48d98e37c
#
_entry.id   6e74c368ad64365c7e27ccd48d98e37c
#
_cell.length_a   1.000
_cell.length_b   1.000
_cell.length_c   1.000
_cell.angle_alpha   90.00
_cell.angle_beta   90.00
_cell.angle_gamma   90.00
#
_symmetry.space_group_name_H-M   'P 1'
#
loop_
_entity.id
_entity.type
_entity.pdbx_description
1 polymer ?
#
loop_
_entity_poly.entity_id
_entity_poly.type
_entity_poly.pdbx_seq_one_letter_code
_entity_poly.pdbx_strand_id
1 'polypeptide(L)'
;MQRIRDDARPESIEVRGARVHSLKNVDVDVPLGELVGVAGVSGSGKSSLALGVLYAEGSRRYLEALSTYTRRRLTQASRAQVDEVLHVPAALALHQRPAVPGIRSTFGTMTELLNSLRLLFSRLASHVCPHCGTRNEPTLNVAAGLPIVCANCGKDFHAPGAESLAFNSAGACPACAGTGIVREVNRAALVPDESKSIDEGAVLPWGSLMWDLMKQVAGAMGVRTDVPFKDLTPKERDIVFNGPAVKKHILYKPKKGDDFAELDFTYFNAVYTVENALAKAKDEKGLKRVARFLEEKTCPDCGGTRLSEAARAPRVRGLNLAEASAMTLDAAVDWVRSVPGSLGADMRPMATNICESFLDVARRLLELGLGYLALDRAGATLSTGERQRVQLARAVRNRTTGVLYVLDEPSIGLHPANVDGLLGVMRDLVADGNSVVVVDHDVRVLKACDHLIEMGPVAGAEGGHVIAQGTVGDVAANPRSRIAPFLADGESVRERGCMPVSHMFDLGHIRMTTSQLHTVKPLDVDIPRGRLVAVTGVSGSGKTTMVLESLIPALKARSAGEKPPEHVRALDADGIERANLIDATPIGANVRSTVATYADIHDDLRRAFARSDEAKAGGWKAGDFSYNTGRLRCPTCDGTGSISLDVQFLPDVDIECPDCRGSRYAPEADAIHRTTKDGRELTLPQLMAMSVDQALAVTGDMRKVHARLTTLHDLGLGYLTLGEPTPALSGGEAQRLKLASEMGRAQSHAVFVFDEPTIGLHPLDVRVLLGVFDRLVASGATVVVIEHDLDVIANADWVIDMGPGGGESGGRIVAAGTPEQIAADANSITGRYLR
;
A
#
# COMPACT_ATOMS: atom_id res chain seq x y z
N MET A 1 -3.47 33.76 -51.91
CA MET A 1 -2.95 32.91 -50.78
C MET A 1 -3.03 33.77 -49.55
N GLN A 2 -4.15 33.68 -48.80
CA GLN A 2 -4.32 34.33 -47.49
C GLN A 2 -3.42 33.61 -46.48
N ARG A 3 -2.56 34.35 -45.80
CA ARG A 3 -1.81 33.88 -44.64
C ARG A 3 -2.80 33.35 -43.59
N ILE A 4 -2.77 32.04 -43.33
CA ILE A 4 -3.40 31.43 -42.18
C ILE A 4 -2.79 32.15 -40.96
N ARG A 5 -3.63 32.80 -40.17
CA ARG A 5 -3.23 33.36 -38.88
C ARG A 5 -2.62 32.23 -38.05
N ASP A 6 -1.45 32.49 -37.48
CA ASP A 6 -0.92 31.72 -36.36
C ASP A 6 -2.01 31.73 -35.27
N ASP A 7 -2.83 30.69 -35.22
CA ASP A 7 -3.66 30.42 -34.04
C ASP A 7 -2.67 30.11 -32.91
N ALA A 8 -2.50 31.06 -32.03
CA ALA A 8 -1.65 30.91 -30.85
C ALA A 8 -2.08 29.62 -30.14
N ARG A 9 -1.11 28.72 -29.88
CA ARG A 9 -1.38 27.50 -29.10
C ARG A 9 -1.97 27.93 -27.76
N PRO A 10 -2.98 27.21 -27.22
CA PRO A 10 -3.54 27.54 -25.94
C PRO A 10 -2.44 27.50 -24.87
N GLU A 11 -2.39 28.52 -24.03
CA GLU A 11 -1.37 28.69 -23.00
C GLU A 11 -1.79 28.02 -21.68
N SER A 12 -3.10 27.73 -21.49
CA SER A 12 -3.63 27.13 -20.27
C SER A 12 -4.82 26.19 -20.53
N ILE A 13 -5.04 25.27 -19.59
CA ILE A 13 -6.28 24.53 -19.45
C ILE A 13 -7.24 25.43 -18.67
N GLU A 14 -8.42 25.71 -19.23
CA GLU A 14 -9.44 26.52 -18.58
C GLU A 14 -10.49 25.61 -17.94
N VAL A 15 -10.64 25.70 -16.62
CA VAL A 15 -11.67 24.98 -15.85
C VAL A 15 -12.68 25.99 -15.35
N ARG A 16 -13.97 25.75 -15.59
CA ARG A 16 -15.07 26.61 -15.15
C ARG A 16 -16.14 25.80 -14.44
N GLY A 17 -16.58 26.27 -13.28
CA GLY A 17 -17.68 25.71 -12.52
C GLY A 17 -17.45 24.30 -11.98
N ALA A 18 -16.24 23.97 -11.53
CA ALA A 18 -15.94 22.64 -11.03
C ALA A 18 -16.59 22.38 -9.66
N ARG A 19 -17.35 21.27 -9.56
CA ARG A 19 -18.14 20.86 -8.37
C ARG A 19 -17.91 19.41 -7.98
N VAL A 20 -16.76 18.86 -8.32
CA VAL A 20 -16.40 17.46 -8.02
C VAL A 20 -16.06 17.32 -6.54
N HIS A 21 -16.70 16.39 -5.84
CA HIS A 21 -16.51 16.12 -4.41
C HIS A 21 -16.60 17.40 -3.55
N SER A 22 -15.47 17.82 -2.93
CA SER A 22 -15.41 18.99 -2.06
C SER A 22 -15.36 20.35 -2.80
N LEU A 23 -15.17 20.39 -4.12
CA LEU A 23 -15.03 21.62 -4.88
C LEU A 23 -16.30 22.48 -4.88
N LYS A 24 -16.14 23.79 -4.69
CA LYS A 24 -17.23 24.77 -4.55
C LYS A 24 -17.27 25.71 -5.75
N ASN A 25 -17.73 25.18 -6.92
CA ASN A 25 -17.88 25.96 -8.15
C ASN A 25 -16.58 26.70 -8.54
N VAL A 26 -15.50 25.91 -8.66
CA VAL A 26 -14.15 26.44 -8.86
C VAL A 26 -13.91 26.82 -10.31
N ASP A 27 -13.42 28.03 -10.54
CA ASP A 27 -12.84 28.50 -11.79
C ASP A 27 -11.32 28.61 -11.61
N VAL A 28 -10.55 28.02 -12.52
CA VAL A 28 -9.08 28.04 -12.47
C VAL A 28 -8.46 27.83 -13.85
N ASP A 29 -7.37 28.53 -14.13
CA ASP A 29 -6.55 28.37 -15.31
C ASP A 29 -5.24 27.66 -14.93
N VAL A 30 -4.93 26.55 -15.60
CA VAL A 30 -3.75 25.73 -15.34
C VAL A 30 -2.79 25.88 -16.52
N PRO A 31 -1.60 26.47 -16.35
CA PRO A 31 -0.64 26.64 -17.42
C PRO A 31 -0.25 25.33 -18.10
N LEU A 32 -0.06 25.38 -19.42
CA LEU A 32 0.43 24.27 -20.23
C LEU A 32 1.96 24.36 -20.45
N GLY A 33 2.63 23.23 -20.53
CA GLY A 33 4.07 23.16 -20.74
C GLY A 33 4.91 23.56 -19.50
N GLU A 34 4.30 23.58 -18.33
CA GLU A 34 4.92 23.95 -17.06
C GLU A 34 4.78 22.84 -16.02
N LEU A 35 5.56 22.94 -14.94
CA LEU A 35 5.40 22.18 -13.71
C LEU A 35 4.51 22.96 -12.76
N VAL A 36 3.25 22.54 -12.63
CA VAL A 36 2.23 23.20 -11.80
C VAL A 36 2.03 22.43 -10.50
N GLY A 37 2.25 23.08 -9.36
CA GLY A 37 2.01 22.52 -8.04
C GLY A 37 0.59 22.81 -7.53
N VAL A 38 -0.10 21.80 -7.00
CA VAL A 38 -1.39 21.96 -6.31
C VAL A 38 -1.16 21.73 -4.83
N ALA A 39 -1.20 22.80 -4.04
CA ALA A 39 -0.97 22.83 -2.60
C ALA A 39 -2.26 23.01 -1.79
N GLY A 40 -2.18 22.88 -0.48
CA GLY A 40 -3.27 23.15 0.47
C GLY A 40 -3.38 22.10 1.57
N VAL A 41 -4.15 22.39 2.61
CA VAL A 41 -4.35 21.50 3.76
C VAL A 41 -5.03 20.16 3.33
N SER A 42 -4.89 19.13 4.15
CA SER A 42 -5.55 17.84 3.91
C SER A 42 -7.07 18.02 3.82
N GLY A 43 -7.73 17.37 2.84
CA GLY A 43 -9.18 17.51 2.63
C GLY A 43 -9.67 18.82 1.99
N SER A 44 -8.76 19.69 1.50
CA SER A 44 -9.12 20.98 0.86
C SER A 44 -9.58 20.86 -0.61
N GLY A 45 -9.52 19.68 -1.23
CA GLY A 45 -9.99 19.47 -2.60
C GLY A 45 -8.88 19.36 -3.66
N LYS A 46 -7.60 19.25 -3.28
CA LYS A 46 -6.47 19.14 -4.22
C LYS A 46 -6.63 17.99 -5.22
N SER A 47 -6.79 16.77 -4.71
CA SER A 47 -6.98 15.58 -5.57
C SER A 47 -8.30 15.62 -6.33
N SER A 48 -9.33 16.32 -5.80
CA SER A 48 -10.58 16.54 -6.54
C SER A 48 -10.36 17.42 -7.78
N LEU A 49 -9.52 18.46 -7.71
CA LEU A 49 -9.14 19.27 -8.86
C LEU A 49 -8.24 18.47 -9.82
N ALA A 50 -7.14 17.90 -9.32
CA ALA A 50 -6.13 17.27 -10.16
C ALA A 50 -6.63 15.96 -10.81
N LEU A 51 -7.15 15.02 -10.01
CA LEU A 51 -7.64 13.73 -10.50
C LEU A 51 -9.11 13.78 -10.93
N GLY A 52 -9.97 14.42 -10.12
CA GLY A 52 -11.41 14.44 -10.36
C GLY A 52 -11.85 15.36 -11.52
N VAL A 53 -11.05 16.36 -11.88
CA VAL A 53 -11.34 17.27 -13.00
C VAL A 53 -10.34 17.09 -14.14
N LEU A 54 -9.07 17.47 -13.92
CA LEU A 54 -8.08 17.54 -15.01
C LEU A 54 -7.80 16.17 -15.62
N TYR A 55 -7.47 15.17 -14.80
CA TYR A 55 -7.23 13.82 -15.29
C TYR A 55 -8.52 13.18 -15.87
N ALA A 56 -9.65 13.31 -15.17
CA ALA A 56 -10.90 12.69 -15.62
C ALA A 56 -11.32 13.21 -17.00
N GLU A 57 -11.28 14.52 -17.24
CA GLU A 57 -11.64 15.11 -18.52
C GLU A 57 -10.61 14.84 -19.62
N GLY A 58 -9.30 14.92 -19.33
CA GLY A 58 -8.24 14.63 -20.28
C GLY A 58 -8.24 13.15 -20.70
N SER A 59 -8.40 12.23 -19.75
CA SER A 59 -8.51 10.80 -20.02
C SER A 59 -9.77 10.46 -20.80
N ARG A 60 -10.93 11.04 -20.45
CA ARG A 60 -12.19 10.82 -21.13
C ARG A 60 -12.12 11.24 -22.60
N ARG A 61 -11.63 12.44 -22.89
CA ARG A 61 -11.50 12.95 -24.27
C ARG A 61 -10.57 12.09 -25.12
N TYR A 62 -9.46 11.62 -24.53
CA TYR A 62 -8.56 10.69 -25.20
C TYR A 62 -9.27 9.37 -25.54
N LEU A 63 -10.01 8.79 -24.58
CA LEU A 63 -10.74 7.55 -24.79
C LEU A 63 -11.89 7.70 -25.80
N GLU A 64 -12.55 8.86 -25.87
CA GLU A 64 -13.60 9.13 -26.85
C GLU A 64 -13.07 9.14 -28.29
N ALA A 65 -11.82 9.49 -28.49
CA ALA A 65 -11.16 9.42 -29.81
C ALA A 65 -10.83 7.99 -30.26
N LEU A 66 -10.86 6.98 -29.35
CA LEU A 66 -10.59 5.59 -29.65
C LEU A 66 -11.81 4.85 -30.19
N SER A 67 -11.59 3.72 -30.89
CA SER A 67 -12.66 2.84 -31.38
C SER A 67 -13.50 2.29 -30.22
N THR A 68 -14.78 2.03 -30.46
CA THR A 68 -15.72 1.46 -29.47
C THR A 68 -15.22 0.14 -28.87
N TYR A 69 -14.53 -0.68 -29.67
CA TYR A 69 -13.93 -1.94 -29.20
C TYR A 69 -12.82 -1.71 -28.18
N THR A 70 -11.91 -0.78 -28.43
CA THR A 70 -10.80 -0.42 -27.52
C THR A 70 -11.35 0.25 -26.25
N ARG A 71 -12.33 1.14 -26.40
CA ARG A 71 -12.99 1.85 -25.31
C ARG A 71 -13.62 0.92 -24.27
N ARG A 72 -14.23 -0.19 -24.70
CA ARG A 72 -14.86 -1.19 -23.81
C ARG A 72 -13.87 -1.97 -22.94
N ARG A 73 -12.57 -1.95 -23.27
CA ARG A 73 -11.53 -2.67 -22.54
C ARG A 73 -10.70 -1.80 -21.61
N LEU A 74 -10.88 -0.50 -21.66
CA LEU A 74 -10.15 0.46 -20.85
C LEU A 74 -11.04 1.01 -19.76
N THR A 75 -10.46 1.16 -18.56
CA THR A 75 -11.13 1.81 -17.43
C THR A 75 -11.46 3.25 -17.80
N GLN A 76 -12.73 3.61 -17.77
CA GLN A 76 -13.17 4.98 -18.03
C GLN A 76 -13.27 5.75 -16.72
N ALA A 77 -12.69 6.96 -16.68
CA ALA A 77 -12.97 7.90 -15.63
C ALA A 77 -14.44 8.39 -15.74
N SER A 78 -15.10 8.57 -14.62
CA SER A 78 -16.43 9.17 -14.57
C SER A 78 -16.36 10.62 -15.08
N ARG A 79 -17.45 11.09 -15.71
CA ARG A 79 -17.52 12.49 -16.15
C ARG A 79 -17.44 13.42 -14.95
N ALA A 80 -16.54 14.41 -15.03
CA ALA A 80 -16.42 15.42 -14.01
C ALA A 80 -17.67 16.32 -13.93
N GLN A 81 -18.05 16.71 -12.72
CA GLN A 81 -19.12 17.71 -12.51
C GLN A 81 -18.53 19.11 -12.69
N VAL A 82 -18.47 19.56 -13.94
CA VAL A 82 -17.94 20.87 -14.34
C VAL A 82 -18.89 21.50 -15.37
N ASP A 83 -18.92 22.81 -15.44
CA ASP A 83 -19.66 23.51 -16.50
C ASP A 83 -18.88 23.39 -17.82
N GLU A 84 -17.58 23.67 -17.80
CA GLU A 84 -16.72 23.59 -18.98
C GLU A 84 -15.25 23.32 -18.62
N VAL A 85 -14.55 22.55 -19.46
CA VAL A 85 -13.08 22.43 -19.44
C VAL A 85 -12.57 22.57 -20.87
N LEU A 86 -11.72 23.58 -21.12
CA LEU A 86 -11.13 23.82 -22.44
C LEU A 86 -9.64 23.44 -22.46
N HIS A 87 -9.13 23.10 -23.63
CA HIS A 87 -7.71 22.88 -23.94
C HIS A 87 -7.03 21.78 -23.12
N VAL A 88 -7.77 20.86 -22.48
CA VAL A 88 -7.16 19.77 -21.72
C VAL A 88 -6.54 18.73 -22.66
N PRO A 89 -5.22 18.43 -22.52
CA PRO A 89 -4.55 17.38 -23.28
C PRO A 89 -5.03 15.97 -22.87
N ALA A 90 -4.59 14.95 -23.64
CA ALA A 90 -4.64 13.57 -23.16
C ALA A 90 -3.92 13.45 -21.80
N ALA A 91 -4.58 12.91 -20.79
CA ALA A 91 -4.06 12.90 -19.44
C ALA A 91 -3.69 11.48 -18.95
N LEU A 92 -2.57 11.39 -18.25
CA LEU A 92 -2.09 10.20 -17.55
C LEU A 92 -1.98 10.53 -16.06
N ALA A 93 -2.51 9.67 -15.20
CA ALA A 93 -2.40 9.85 -13.75
C ALA A 93 -1.49 8.82 -13.10
N LEU A 94 -0.74 9.27 -12.10
CA LEU A 94 -0.05 8.44 -11.13
C LEU A 94 -0.73 8.66 -9.78
N HIS A 95 -1.52 7.66 -9.39
CA HIS A 95 -2.28 7.72 -8.14
C HIS A 95 -1.37 7.49 -6.93
N GLN A 96 -1.74 8.09 -5.81
CA GLN A 96 -1.08 7.91 -4.51
C GLN A 96 -0.90 6.42 -4.14
N ARG A 97 -1.89 5.58 -4.47
CA ARG A 97 -1.88 4.13 -4.17
C ARG A 97 -1.99 3.30 -5.45
N PRO A 98 -0.86 2.97 -6.10
CA PRO A 98 -0.87 2.06 -7.24
C PRO A 98 -1.40 0.68 -6.86
N ALA A 99 -2.13 0.04 -7.77
CA ALA A 99 -2.62 -1.32 -7.57
C ALA A 99 -1.46 -2.29 -7.24
N VAL A 100 -1.74 -3.26 -6.37
CA VAL A 100 -0.77 -4.32 -6.04
C VAL A 100 -0.65 -5.27 -7.22
N PRO A 101 0.56 -5.46 -7.77
CA PRO A 101 0.75 -6.32 -8.93
C PRO A 101 0.50 -7.80 -8.60
N GLY A 102 0.13 -8.58 -9.62
CA GLY A 102 -0.07 -10.02 -9.47
C GLY A 102 1.24 -10.78 -9.16
N ILE A 103 1.09 -12.02 -8.69
CA ILE A 103 2.19 -12.90 -8.20
C ILE A 103 3.32 -13.12 -9.21
N ARG A 104 3.04 -13.01 -10.52
CA ARG A 104 4.04 -13.15 -11.60
C ARG A 104 4.74 -11.84 -11.93
N SER A 105 4.39 -10.74 -11.27
CA SER A 105 5.04 -9.45 -11.49
C SER A 105 6.28 -9.32 -10.63
N THR A 106 7.39 -8.88 -11.23
CA THR A 106 8.63 -8.54 -10.53
C THR A 106 9.04 -7.11 -10.85
N PHE A 107 9.96 -6.53 -10.07
CA PHE A 107 10.52 -5.23 -10.37
C PHE A 107 11.06 -5.15 -11.82
N GLY A 108 11.78 -6.17 -12.27
CA GLY A 108 12.30 -6.24 -13.64
C GLY A 108 11.22 -6.32 -14.74
N THR A 109 10.05 -6.95 -14.46
CA THR A 109 8.92 -6.93 -15.42
C THR A 109 8.15 -5.62 -15.38
N MET A 110 7.99 -5.03 -14.21
CA MET A 110 7.29 -3.76 -14.03
C MET A 110 8.04 -2.60 -14.71
N THR A 111 9.38 -2.65 -14.69
CA THR A 111 10.26 -1.66 -15.32
C THR A 111 10.61 -1.99 -16.77
N GLU A 112 10.23 -3.18 -17.25
CA GLU A 112 10.61 -3.75 -18.54
C GLU A 112 12.12 -4.00 -18.71
N LEU A 113 12.96 -3.77 -17.71
CA LEU A 113 14.39 -4.09 -17.72
C LEU A 113 14.64 -5.56 -18.02
N LEU A 114 13.76 -6.45 -17.56
CA LEU A 114 13.85 -7.87 -17.83
C LEU A 114 13.69 -8.18 -19.33
N ASN A 115 12.99 -7.36 -20.12
CA ASN A 115 12.89 -7.51 -21.57
C ASN A 115 14.25 -7.29 -22.24
N SER A 116 14.95 -6.22 -21.84
CA SER A 116 16.31 -5.93 -22.33
C SER A 116 17.30 -7.02 -21.90
N LEU A 117 17.22 -7.52 -20.65
CA LEU A 117 18.04 -8.65 -20.20
C LEU A 117 17.76 -9.93 -21.00
N ARG A 118 16.51 -10.28 -21.23
CA ARG A 118 16.15 -11.45 -22.04
C ARG A 118 16.71 -11.35 -23.47
N LEU A 119 16.65 -10.16 -24.07
CA LEU A 119 17.24 -9.90 -25.36
C LEU A 119 18.77 -10.08 -25.32
N LEU A 120 19.44 -9.55 -24.30
CA LEU A 120 20.87 -9.71 -24.07
C LEU A 120 21.25 -11.20 -23.95
N PHE A 121 20.52 -11.98 -23.16
CA PHE A 121 20.77 -13.42 -23.03
C PHE A 121 20.40 -14.23 -24.28
N SER A 122 19.44 -13.79 -25.07
CA SER A 122 19.12 -14.42 -26.38
C SER A 122 20.19 -14.18 -27.42
N ARG A 123 20.80 -12.99 -27.46
CA ARG A 123 21.65 -12.53 -28.58
C ARG A 123 23.14 -12.52 -28.29
N LEU A 124 23.54 -12.43 -27.04
CA LEU A 124 24.93 -12.24 -26.64
C LEU A 124 25.47 -13.36 -25.75
N ALA A 125 24.67 -14.36 -25.45
CA ALA A 125 25.04 -15.45 -24.54
C ALA A 125 25.79 -16.58 -25.26
N SER A 126 26.54 -17.35 -24.47
CA SER A 126 26.98 -18.69 -24.87
C SER A 126 25.80 -19.66 -24.67
N HIS A 127 25.59 -20.57 -25.63
CA HIS A 127 24.49 -21.51 -25.67
C HIS A 127 24.92 -22.96 -25.63
N VAL A 128 24.14 -23.79 -24.94
CA VAL A 128 24.40 -25.24 -24.90
C VAL A 128 23.78 -25.92 -26.10
N CYS A 129 24.55 -26.74 -26.80
CA CYS A 129 24.07 -27.53 -27.92
C CYS A 129 23.08 -28.60 -27.42
N PRO A 130 21.83 -28.65 -27.94
CA PRO A 130 20.82 -29.62 -27.49
C PRO A 130 21.15 -31.08 -27.87
N HIS A 131 22.14 -31.28 -28.81
CA HIS A 131 22.50 -32.60 -29.29
C HIS A 131 23.64 -33.24 -28.48
N CYS A 132 24.61 -32.47 -28.02
CA CYS A 132 25.80 -33.05 -27.37
C CYS A 132 26.14 -32.39 -26.03
N GLY A 133 25.39 -31.38 -25.58
CA GLY A 133 25.61 -30.71 -24.31
C GLY A 133 26.80 -29.74 -24.29
N THR A 134 27.53 -29.58 -25.37
CA THR A 134 28.71 -28.68 -25.46
C THR A 134 28.25 -27.23 -25.48
N ARG A 135 28.89 -26.36 -24.68
CA ARG A 135 28.66 -24.93 -24.67
C ARG A 135 29.41 -24.28 -25.83
N ASN A 136 28.70 -23.48 -26.60
CA ASN A 136 29.25 -22.72 -27.74
C ASN A 136 29.30 -21.24 -27.37
N GLU A 137 30.44 -20.62 -27.62
CA GLU A 137 30.66 -19.20 -27.37
C GLU A 137 29.79 -18.31 -28.27
N PRO A 138 29.47 -17.09 -27.84
CA PRO A 138 28.68 -16.17 -28.66
C PRO A 138 29.40 -15.76 -29.95
N THR A 139 28.65 -15.75 -31.06
CA THR A 139 29.12 -15.38 -32.38
C THR A 139 28.16 -14.40 -33.05
N LEU A 140 28.55 -13.80 -34.19
CA LEU A 140 27.62 -12.98 -34.98
C LEU A 140 26.34 -13.71 -35.36
N ASN A 141 26.41 -15.05 -35.58
CA ASN A 141 25.22 -15.84 -35.87
C ASN A 141 24.22 -15.81 -34.71
N VAL A 142 24.70 -15.95 -33.46
CA VAL A 142 23.86 -15.78 -32.25
C VAL A 142 23.23 -14.40 -32.24
N ALA A 143 24.04 -13.37 -32.44
CA ALA A 143 23.59 -11.99 -32.44
C ALA A 143 22.56 -11.71 -33.55
N ALA A 144 22.76 -12.27 -34.75
CA ALA A 144 21.85 -12.14 -35.88
C ALA A 144 20.61 -13.08 -35.79
N GLY A 145 20.56 -13.99 -34.83
CA GLY A 145 19.50 -15.01 -34.73
C GLY A 145 19.58 -16.10 -35.79
N LEU A 146 20.74 -16.31 -36.37
CA LEU A 146 21.04 -17.35 -37.31
C LEU A 146 21.40 -18.66 -36.61
N PRO A 147 21.37 -19.81 -37.33
CA PRO A 147 21.78 -21.10 -36.78
C PRO A 147 23.23 -21.06 -36.27
N ILE A 148 23.44 -21.75 -35.14
CA ILE A 148 24.75 -21.95 -34.54
C ILE A 148 25.23 -23.36 -34.94
N VAL A 149 26.40 -23.45 -35.58
CA VAL A 149 27.06 -24.73 -35.83
C VAL A 149 27.82 -25.14 -34.57
N CYS A 150 27.45 -26.28 -33.97
CA CYS A 150 28.13 -26.74 -32.75
C CYS A 150 29.59 -27.11 -33.05
N ALA A 151 30.53 -26.49 -32.30
CA ALA A 151 31.95 -26.72 -32.45
C ALA A 151 32.40 -28.17 -32.19
N ASN A 152 31.61 -28.95 -31.44
CA ASN A 152 31.94 -30.34 -31.10
C ASN A 152 31.25 -31.38 -32.02
N CYS A 153 29.94 -31.28 -32.25
CA CYS A 153 29.21 -32.29 -33.02
C CYS A 153 28.85 -31.89 -34.45
N GLY A 154 29.13 -30.65 -34.86
CA GLY A 154 28.86 -30.11 -36.18
C GLY A 154 27.40 -29.92 -36.56
N LYS A 155 26.45 -30.20 -35.65
CA LYS A 155 25.02 -30.02 -35.89
C LYS A 155 24.57 -28.58 -35.62
N ASP A 156 23.61 -28.14 -36.44
CA ASP A 156 23.02 -26.82 -36.30
C ASP A 156 21.94 -26.79 -35.22
N PHE A 157 21.87 -25.66 -34.52
CA PHE A 157 20.80 -25.35 -33.57
C PHE A 157 20.59 -23.84 -33.45
N HIS A 158 19.46 -23.42 -32.91
CA HIS A 158 19.16 -21.99 -32.72
C HIS A 158 19.28 -21.62 -31.27
N ALA A 159 19.75 -20.37 -31.03
CA ALA A 159 19.62 -19.74 -29.73
C ALA A 159 18.13 -19.56 -29.36
N PRO A 160 17.74 -19.68 -28.06
CA PRO A 160 16.38 -19.42 -27.65
C PRO A 160 16.01 -17.96 -27.91
N GLY A 161 14.83 -17.71 -28.46
CA GLY A 161 14.29 -16.35 -28.57
C GLY A 161 14.08 -15.71 -27.18
N ALA A 162 14.05 -14.37 -27.12
CA ALA A 162 13.85 -13.65 -25.87
C ALA A 162 12.53 -14.04 -25.17
N GLU A 163 11.49 -14.38 -25.92
CA GLU A 163 10.22 -14.86 -25.36
C GLU A 163 10.34 -16.24 -24.71
N SER A 164 11.17 -17.12 -25.25
CA SER A 164 11.46 -18.44 -24.66
C SER A 164 12.25 -18.36 -23.34
N LEU A 165 12.75 -17.18 -22.98
CA LEU A 165 13.43 -16.89 -21.72
C LEU A 165 12.50 -16.22 -20.69
N ALA A 166 11.22 -16.02 -21.03
CA ALA A 166 10.25 -15.37 -20.15
C ALA A 166 9.60 -16.36 -19.19
N PHE A 167 9.65 -16.09 -17.89
CA PHE A 167 9.02 -16.94 -16.86
C PHE A 167 7.47 -16.86 -16.84
N ASN A 168 6.87 -15.92 -17.54
CA ASN A 168 5.41 -15.82 -17.73
C ASN A 168 4.97 -16.37 -19.11
N SER A 169 5.85 -17.04 -19.81
CA SER A 169 5.65 -17.65 -21.12
C SER A 169 6.41 -19.00 -21.20
N ALA A 170 7.00 -19.33 -22.33
CA ALA A 170 7.69 -20.62 -22.58
C ALA A 170 8.90 -20.88 -21.65
N GLY A 171 9.53 -19.86 -21.09
CA GLY A 171 10.62 -19.99 -20.12
C GLY A 171 10.21 -20.27 -18.69
N ALA A 172 8.92 -20.43 -18.40
CA ALA A 172 8.43 -20.71 -17.07
C ALA A 172 8.90 -22.05 -16.51
N CYS A 173 9.22 -22.10 -15.24
CA CYS A 173 9.40 -23.37 -14.53
C CYS A 173 8.09 -24.16 -14.57
N PRO A 174 8.09 -25.44 -15.03
CA PRO A 174 6.88 -26.24 -15.17
C PRO A 174 6.19 -26.52 -13.81
N ALA A 175 6.97 -26.71 -12.74
CA ALA A 175 6.42 -27.03 -11.41
C ALA A 175 5.64 -25.87 -10.78
N CYS A 176 6.15 -24.64 -10.88
CA CYS A 176 5.49 -23.46 -10.31
C CYS A 176 4.81 -22.57 -11.35
N ALA A 177 4.82 -22.94 -12.61
CA ALA A 177 4.27 -22.15 -13.72
C ALA A 177 4.74 -20.66 -13.72
N GLY A 178 6.02 -20.44 -13.36
CA GLY A 178 6.65 -19.10 -13.33
C GLY A 178 6.31 -18.23 -12.12
N THR A 179 5.70 -18.77 -11.05
CA THR A 179 5.44 -18.03 -9.81
C THR A 179 6.64 -17.98 -8.87
N GLY A 180 7.56 -18.98 -8.97
CA GLY A 180 8.70 -19.14 -8.05
C GLY A 180 8.34 -19.78 -6.71
N ILE A 181 7.06 -19.98 -6.44
CA ILE A 181 6.55 -20.60 -5.22
C ILE A 181 5.61 -21.75 -5.55
N VAL A 182 5.51 -22.70 -4.63
CA VAL A 182 4.49 -23.76 -4.64
C VAL A 182 3.62 -23.62 -3.40
N ARG A 183 2.35 -23.97 -3.52
CA ARG A 183 1.40 -23.96 -2.42
C ARG A 183 1.14 -25.38 -1.97
N GLU A 184 1.47 -25.68 -0.73
CA GLU A 184 1.23 -26.97 -0.11
C GLU A 184 0.22 -26.85 1.01
N VAL A 185 -0.48 -27.93 1.30
CA VAL A 185 -1.43 -27.95 2.42
C VAL A 185 -0.67 -27.96 3.74
N ASN A 186 -0.91 -26.95 4.56
CA ASN A 186 -0.35 -26.87 5.90
C ASN A 186 -1.15 -27.74 6.86
N ARG A 187 -0.60 -28.90 7.21
CA ARG A 187 -1.26 -29.87 8.10
C ARG A 187 -1.58 -29.31 9.48
N ALA A 188 -0.73 -28.46 10.03
CA ALA A 188 -0.98 -27.82 11.32
C ALA A 188 -2.19 -26.87 11.26
N ALA A 189 -2.43 -26.23 10.12
CA ALA A 189 -3.62 -25.38 9.93
C ALA A 189 -4.91 -26.18 9.73
N LEU A 190 -4.83 -27.47 9.38
CA LEU A 190 -6.01 -28.33 9.27
C LEU A 190 -6.59 -28.66 10.65
N VAL A 191 -5.71 -28.82 11.66
CA VAL A 191 -6.06 -29.16 13.04
C VAL A 191 -5.24 -28.25 13.97
N PRO A 192 -5.63 -26.98 14.14
CA PRO A 192 -4.86 -26.02 14.94
C PRO A 192 -5.01 -26.24 16.45
N ASP A 193 -6.06 -26.92 16.88
CA ASP A 193 -6.33 -27.21 18.29
C ASP A 193 -6.57 -28.72 18.46
N GLU A 194 -5.50 -29.45 18.76
CA GLU A 194 -5.55 -30.90 18.98
C GLU A 194 -6.24 -31.30 20.31
N SER A 195 -6.56 -30.34 21.19
CA SER A 195 -7.32 -30.61 22.42
C SER A 195 -8.81 -30.87 22.15
N LYS A 196 -9.31 -30.45 20.98
CA LYS A 196 -10.71 -30.69 20.56
C LYS A 196 -10.87 -32.04 19.87
N SER A 197 -12.07 -32.57 20.00
CA SER A 197 -12.49 -33.77 19.23
C SER A 197 -12.91 -33.36 17.81
N ILE A 198 -13.00 -34.35 16.90
CA ILE A 198 -13.54 -34.14 15.56
C ILE A 198 -14.99 -33.65 15.62
N ASP A 199 -15.79 -34.17 16.54
CA ASP A 199 -17.16 -33.72 16.75
C ASP A 199 -17.25 -32.27 17.22
N GLU A 200 -16.29 -31.80 18.00
CA GLU A 200 -16.14 -30.40 18.41
C GLU A 200 -15.57 -29.50 17.31
N GLY A 201 -15.14 -30.10 16.19
CA GLY A 201 -14.65 -29.37 15.04
C GLY A 201 -13.13 -29.19 14.97
N ALA A 202 -12.36 -30.11 15.53
CA ALA A 202 -10.88 -30.09 15.44
C ALA A 202 -10.39 -30.00 13.98
N VAL A 203 -11.05 -30.68 13.03
CA VAL A 203 -10.69 -30.68 11.61
C VAL A 203 -11.42 -29.55 10.89
N LEU A 204 -10.79 -28.37 10.82
CA LEU A 204 -11.41 -27.15 10.30
C LEU A 204 -11.90 -27.22 8.85
N PRO A 205 -11.21 -27.89 7.89
CA PRO A 205 -11.67 -27.95 6.50
C PRO A 205 -13.06 -28.62 6.36
N TRP A 206 -13.37 -29.62 7.16
CA TRP A 206 -14.65 -30.30 7.09
C TRP A 206 -15.86 -29.44 7.48
N GLY A 207 -15.66 -28.47 8.39
CA GLY A 207 -16.72 -27.54 8.78
C GLY A 207 -16.80 -26.30 7.89
N SER A 208 -15.74 -25.92 7.19
CA SER A 208 -15.63 -24.63 6.48
C SER A 208 -15.61 -24.74 4.95
N LEU A 209 -15.09 -25.82 4.41
CA LEU A 209 -14.95 -26.04 2.97
C LEU A 209 -15.83 -27.18 2.44
N MET A 210 -16.34 -28.02 3.34
CA MET A 210 -17.20 -29.16 3.03
C MET A 210 -18.38 -29.24 4.01
N TRP A 211 -19.24 -30.22 3.85
CA TRP A 211 -20.39 -30.40 4.73
C TRP A 211 -19.98 -31.06 6.06
N ASP A 212 -20.55 -30.64 7.17
CA ASP A 212 -20.34 -31.15 8.54
C ASP A 212 -20.55 -32.67 8.66
N LEU A 213 -21.15 -33.23 7.65
CA LEU A 213 -21.38 -34.68 7.47
C LEU A 213 -20.09 -35.51 7.49
N MET A 214 -18.95 -34.93 7.09
CA MET A 214 -17.67 -35.64 7.00
C MET A 214 -17.22 -36.25 8.34
N LYS A 215 -17.65 -35.69 9.48
CA LYS A 215 -17.39 -36.22 10.81
C LYS A 215 -17.96 -37.63 10.98
N GLN A 216 -19.24 -37.81 10.57
CA GLN A 216 -19.90 -39.11 10.65
C GLN A 216 -19.31 -40.15 9.68
N VAL A 217 -18.91 -39.68 8.48
CA VAL A 217 -18.24 -40.55 7.51
C VAL A 217 -16.86 -40.97 8.03
N ALA A 218 -16.13 -40.13 8.75
CA ALA A 218 -14.87 -40.46 9.40
C ALA A 218 -15.04 -41.52 10.48
N GLY A 219 -16.13 -41.49 11.26
CA GLY A 219 -16.51 -42.54 12.19
C GLY A 219 -16.71 -43.89 11.49
N ALA A 220 -17.40 -43.90 10.34
CA ALA A 220 -17.57 -45.09 9.51
C ALA A 220 -16.28 -45.60 8.86
N MET A 221 -15.22 -44.78 8.82
CA MET A 221 -13.85 -45.15 8.41
C MET A 221 -13.05 -45.77 9.57
N GLY A 222 -13.60 -45.79 10.78
CA GLY A 222 -12.96 -46.35 11.99
C GLY A 222 -12.13 -45.33 12.79
N VAL A 223 -12.45 -44.04 12.63
CA VAL A 223 -11.84 -42.98 13.41
C VAL A 223 -12.74 -42.60 14.58
N ARG A 224 -12.22 -42.55 15.82
CA ARG A 224 -12.96 -42.08 16.99
C ARG A 224 -13.15 -40.53 16.88
N THR A 225 -14.37 -40.09 16.77
CA THR A 225 -14.70 -38.67 16.55
C THR A 225 -14.98 -37.89 17.84
N ASP A 226 -15.20 -38.60 18.94
CA ASP A 226 -15.61 -38.11 20.26
C ASP A 226 -14.44 -37.82 21.24
N VAL A 227 -13.21 -38.29 20.88
CA VAL A 227 -11.99 -38.06 21.71
C VAL A 227 -11.15 -36.90 21.18
N PRO A 228 -10.36 -36.22 22.04
CA PRO A 228 -9.41 -35.19 21.60
C PRO A 228 -8.51 -35.69 20.47
N PHE A 229 -8.26 -34.86 19.48
CA PHE A 229 -7.47 -35.24 18.29
C PHE A 229 -6.05 -35.73 18.66
N LYS A 230 -5.44 -35.18 19.72
CA LYS A 230 -4.15 -35.62 20.27
C LYS A 230 -4.16 -37.06 20.76
N ASP A 231 -5.32 -37.60 21.13
CA ASP A 231 -5.50 -38.96 21.68
C ASP A 231 -5.88 -40.00 20.60
N LEU A 232 -5.97 -39.58 19.35
CA LEU A 232 -6.11 -40.45 18.19
C LEU A 232 -4.82 -41.25 17.95
N THR A 233 -4.98 -42.52 17.59
CA THR A 233 -3.85 -43.35 17.18
C THR A 233 -3.21 -42.86 15.88
N PRO A 234 -1.93 -43.17 15.61
CA PRO A 234 -1.29 -42.82 14.34
C PRO A 234 -2.08 -43.25 13.09
N LYS A 235 -2.74 -44.42 13.16
CA LYS A 235 -3.59 -44.95 12.07
C LYS A 235 -4.86 -44.11 11.86
N GLU A 236 -5.52 -43.69 12.93
CA GLU A 236 -6.69 -42.82 12.85
C GLU A 236 -6.31 -41.42 12.29
N ARG A 237 -5.20 -40.84 12.73
CA ARG A 237 -4.66 -39.58 12.20
C ARG A 237 -4.31 -39.69 10.72
N ASP A 238 -3.72 -40.81 10.29
CA ASP A 238 -3.42 -41.05 8.88
C ASP A 238 -4.69 -41.13 8.03
N ILE A 239 -5.76 -41.79 8.54
CA ILE A 239 -7.06 -41.77 7.88
C ILE A 239 -7.58 -40.34 7.72
N VAL A 240 -7.50 -39.52 8.75
CA VAL A 240 -7.95 -38.09 8.68
C VAL A 240 -7.20 -37.32 7.63
N PHE A 241 -5.88 -37.48 7.54
CA PHE A 241 -5.06 -36.66 6.62
C PHE A 241 -4.94 -37.27 5.22
N ASN A 242 -4.84 -38.60 5.08
CA ASN A 242 -4.46 -39.27 3.85
C ASN A 242 -5.42 -40.40 3.45
N GLY A 243 -6.48 -40.69 4.24
CA GLY A 243 -7.39 -41.82 3.99
C GLY A 243 -7.99 -41.82 2.57
N PRO A 244 -8.21 -43.00 1.97
CA PRO A 244 -8.69 -43.09 0.60
C PRO A 244 -10.15 -42.64 0.45
N ALA A 245 -10.48 -42.12 -0.74
CA ALA A 245 -11.86 -41.77 -1.08
C ALA A 245 -12.71 -43.05 -1.26
N VAL A 246 -13.38 -43.46 -0.22
CA VAL A 246 -14.24 -44.67 -0.19
C VAL A 246 -15.67 -44.26 0.15
N LYS A 247 -16.62 -44.84 -0.56
CA LYS A 247 -18.06 -44.68 -0.31
C LYS A 247 -18.45 -45.45 0.95
N LYS A 248 -19.07 -44.78 1.91
CA LYS A 248 -19.56 -45.33 3.18
C LYS A 248 -21.05 -45.13 3.32
N HIS A 249 -21.70 -46.08 3.85
CA HIS A 249 -23.09 -45.99 4.28
C HIS A 249 -23.12 -45.44 5.69
N ILE A 250 -23.89 -44.37 5.91
CA ILE A 250 -24.02 -43.70 7.20
C ILE A 250 -25.47 -43.40 7.54
N LEU A 251 -25.77 -43.42 8.83
CA LEU A 251 -27.02 -42.95 9.38
C LEU A 251 -26.87 -41.46 9.74
N TYR A 252 -27.41 -40.58 8.91
CA TYR A 252 -27.30 -39.14 9.09
C TYR A 252 -28.40 -38.61 10.00
N LYS A 253 -28.00 -37.89 11.07
CA LYS A 253 -28.92 -37.13 11.92
C LYS A 253 -28.80 -35.64 11.56
N PRO A 254 -29.83 -35.02 10.98
CA PRO A 254 -29.80 -33.60 10.68
C PRO A 254 -29.79 -32.73 11.97
N LYS A 255 -29.20 -31.55 11.90
CA LYS A 255 -29.16 -30.59 13.02
C LYS A 255 -30.55 -30.06 13.46
N LYS A 256 -31.55 -30.16 12.58
CA LYS A 256 -32.93 -29.79 12.83
C LYS A 256 -33.83 -30.96 12.38
N GLY A 257 -34.36 -31.73 13.32
CA GLY A 257 -35.22 -32.87 13.09
C GLY A 257 -34.74 -34.11 13.83
N ASP A 258 -35.65 -35.00 14.19
CA ASP A 258 -35.35 -36.27 14.91
C ASP A 258 -35.28 -37.49 13.99
N ASP A 259 -35.57 -37.34 12.70
CA ASP A 259 -35.59 -38.43 11.74
C ASP A 259 -34.16 -38.72 11.20
N PHE A 260 -33.74 -39.96 11.26
CA PHE A 260 -32.49 -40.43 10.66
C PHE A 260 -32.70 -40.70 9.16
N ALA A 261 -31.74 -40.20 8.34
CA ALA A 261 -31.69 -40.54 6.92
C ALA A 261 -30.52 -41.50 6.63
N GLU A 262 -30.74 -42.53 5.86
CA GLU A 262 -29.67 -43.37 5.35
C GLU A 262 -29.04 -42.73 4.11
N LEU A 263 -27.71 -42.47 4.17
CA LEU A 263 -26.99 -41.85 3.08
C LEU A 263 -25.72 -42.61 2.74
N ASP A 264 -25.51 -42.80 1.44
CA ASP A 264 -24.23 -43.24 0.91
C ASP A 264 -23.37 -42.02 0.59
N PHE A 265 -22.26 -41.83 1.32
CA PHE A 265 -21.39 -40.68 1.12
C PHE A 265 -19.92 -41.07 0.97
N THR A 266 -19.19 -40.39 0.07
CA THR A 266 -17.77 -40.68 -0.15
C THR A 266 -16.95 -39.95 0.91
N TYR A 267 -16.07 -40.67 1.57
CA TYR A 267 -15.08 -40.08 2.48
C TYR A 267 -14.07 -39.24 1.72
N PHE A 268 -13.81 -38.06 2.18
CA PHE A 268 -12.75 -37.17 1.70
C PHE A 268 -11.88 -36.71 2.87
N ASN A 269 -10.62 -37.09 2.84
CA ASN A 269 -9.67 -36.69 3.88
C ASN A 269 -9.46 -35.17 3.93
N ALA A 270 -8.86 -34.68 5.00
CA ALA A 270 -8.71 -33.24 5.24
C ALA A 270 -7.81 -32.53 4.19
N VAL A 271 -6.75 -33.22 3.73
CA VAL A 271 -5.83 -32.70 2.69
C VAL A 271 -6.56 -32.57 1.37
N TYR A 272 -7.19 -33.64 0.91
CA TYR A 272 -7.96 -33.66 -0.34
C TYR A 272 -9.09 -32.61 -0.33
N THR A 273 -9.72 -32.38 0.81
CA THR A 273 -10.77 -31.35 0.94
C THR A 273 -10.24 -29.96 0.60
N VAL A 274 -9.02 -29.61 1.04
CA VAL A 274 -8.38 -28.35 0.72
C VAL A 274 -7.93 -28.29 -0.73
N GLU A 275 -7.29 -29.36 -1.25
CA GLU A 275 -6.84 -29.46 -2.64
C GLU A 275 -8.00 -29.32 -3.64
N ASN A 276 -9.10 -30.03 -3.38
CA ASN A 276 -10.30 -29.96 -4.20
C ASN A 276 -10.98 -28.58 -4.15
N ALA A 277 -10.97 -27.93 -2.98
CA ALA A 277 -11.48 -26.59 -2.84
C ALA A 277 -10.59 -25.55 -3.58
N LEU A 278 -9.26 -25.74 -3.55
CA LEU A 278 -8.30 -24.94 -4.30
C LEU A 278 -8.50 -25.09 -5.81
N ALA A 279 -8.63 -26.32 -6.29
CA ALA A 279 -8.86 -26.61 -7.72
C ALA A 279 -10.18 -26.01 -8.26
N LYS A 280 -11.19 -25.86 -7.40
CA LYS A 280 -12.51 -25.29 -7.73
C LYS A 280 -12.61 -23.77 -7.50
N ALA A 281 -11.64 -23.16 -6.83
CA ALA A 281 -11.65 -21.72 -6.55
C ALA A 281 -11.41 -20.93 -7.85
N LYS A 282 -12.45 -20.29 -8.36
CA LYS A 282 -12.42 -19.49 -9.60
C LYS A 282 -12.30 -17.98 -9.35
N ASP A 283 -12.57 -17.54 -8.15
CA ASP A 283 -12.59 -16.15 -7.73
C ASP A 283 -11.68 -15.90 -6.52
N GLU A 284 -11.40 -14.63 -6.25
CA GLU A 284 -10.56 -14.21 -5.13
C GLU A 284 -11.17 -14.61 -3.77
N LYS A 285 -12.50 -14.63 -3.67
CA LYS A 285 -13.22 -14.98 -2.45
C LYS A 285 -13.08 -16.49 -2.13
N GLY A 286 -13.12 -17.33 -3.15
CA GLY A 286 -12.83 -18.76 -3.04
C GLY A 286 -11.38 -19.01 -2.63
N LEU A 287 -10.43 -18.32 -3.26
CA LEU A 287 -9.00 -18.42 -2.91
C LEU A 287 -8.73 -18.00 -1.47
N LYS A 288 -9.30 -16.88 -0.99
CA LYS A 288 -9.15 -16.43 0.40
C LYS A 288 -9.66 -17.45 1.43
N ARG A 289 -10.74 -18.19 1.12
CA ARG A 289 -11.26 -19.23 2.00
C ARG A 289 -10.30 -20.41 2.18
N VAL A 290 -9.57 -20.75 1.12
CA VAL A 290 -8.63 -21.89 1.11
C VAL A 290 -7.25 -21.47 1.62
N ALA A 291 -6.84 -20.22 1.38
CA ALA A 291 -5.50 -19.71 1.66
C ALA A 291 -5.02 -19.96 3.11
N ARG A 292 -5.92 -19.90 4.10
CA ARG A 292 -5.58 -20.16 5.51
C ARG A 292 -5.09 -21.58 5.81
N PHE A 293 -5.34 -22.51 4.88
CA PHE A 293 -4.91 -23.92 5.00
C PHE A 293 -3.69 -24.25 4.15
N LEU A 294 -3.14 -23.24 3.47
CA LEU A 294 -1.99 -23.39 2.58
C LEU A 294 -0.78 -22.68 3.16
N GLU A 295 0.39 -23.25 2.95
CA GLU A 295 1.67 -22.59 3.13
C GLU A 295 2.34 -22.40 1.77
N GLU A 296 3.00 -21.26 1.61
CA GLU A 296 3.77 -20.95 0.42
C GLU A 296 5.24 -21.29 0.68
N LYS A 297 5.80 -22.14 -0.19
CA LYS A 297 7.21 -22.54 -0.15
C LYS A 297 7.91 -22.14 -1.44
N THR A 298 9.18 -21.83 -1.34
CA THR A 298 10.03 -21.67 -2.53
C THR A 298 9.95 -22.92 -3.38
N CYS A 299 9.72 -22.77 -4.68
CA CYS A 299 9.64 -23.88 -5.60
C CYS A 299 10.94 -24.69 -5.58
N PRO A 300 10.92 -26.00 -5.26
CA PRO A 300 12.12 -26.81 -5.17
C PRO A 300 12.83 -26.99 -6.51
N ASP A 301 12.11 -27.03 -7.64
CA ASP A 301 12.66 -27.26 -8.97
C ASP A 301 13.47 -26.07 -9.50
N CYS A 302 12.94 -24.87 -9.31
CA CYS A 302 13.64 -23.66 -9.80
C CYS A 302 14.36 -22.87 -8.69
N GLY A 303 14.23 -23.26 -7.44
CA GLY A 303 14.83 -22.51 -6.32
C GLY A 303 14.32 -21.07 -6.20
N GLY A 304 13.07 -20.79 -6.59
CA GLY A 304 12.49 -19.44 -6.56
C GLY A 304 12.75 -18.61 -7.82
N THR A 305 13.62 -19.03 -8.74
CA THR A 305 14.02 -18.25 -9.92
C THR A 305 12.91 -18.06 -10.96
N ARG A 306 11.79 -18.79 -10.84
CA ARG A 306 10.64 -18.77 -11.77
C ARG A 306 10.92 -19.36 -13.15
N LEU A 307 12.19 -19.61 -13.50
CA LEU A 307 12.66 -20.02 -14.82
C LEU A 307 12.88 -21.53 -14.92
N SER A 308 12.57 -22.09 -16.07
CA SER A 308 12.90 -23.48 -16.42
C SER A 308 14.43 -23.65 -16.51
N GLU A 309 14.91 -24.90 -16.49
CA GLU A 309 16.32 -25.22 -16.66
C GLU A 309 16.84 -24.72 -18.02
N ALA A 310 16.05 -24.89 -19.09
CA ALA A 310 16.39 -24.42 -20.42
C ALA A 310 16.55 -22.89 -20.49
N ALA A 311 15.69 -22.14 -19.78
CA ALA A 311 15.79 -20.68 -19.72
C ALA A 311 16.97 -20.20 -18.86
N ARG A 312 17.50 -21.02 -17.96
CA ARG A 312 18.70 -20.76 -17.16
C ARG A 312 20.00 -21.26 -17.82
N ALA A 313 19.91 -21.97 -18.94
CA ALA A 313 21.10 -22.53 -19.62
C ALA A 313 22.00 -21.48 -20.31
N PRO A 314 21.49 -20.41 -20.98
CA PRO A 314 22.33 -19.38 -21.59
C PRO A 314 23.17 -18.63 -20.54
N ARG A 315 24.42 -18.28 -20.88
CA ARG A 315 25.33 -17.54 -19.99
C ARG A 315 25.97 -16.36 -20.70
N VAL A 316 26.01 -15.22 -20.01
CA VAL A 316 26.73 -14.00 -20.41
C VAL A 316 27.74 -13.68 -19.31
N ARG A 317 29.02 -13.62 -19.65
CA ARG A 317 30.10 -13.44 -18.68
C ARG A 317 30.00 -14.39 -17.46
N GLY A 318 29.66 -15.66 -17.72
CA GLY A 318 29.54 -16.67 -16.69
C GLY A 318 28.21 -16.74 -15.96
N LEU A 319 27.40 -15.67 -15.96
CA LEU A 319 26.09 -15.60 -15.28
C LEU A 319 24.96 -16.07 -16.19
N ASN A 320 23.96 -16.70 -15.62
CA ASN A 320 22.69 -17.00 -16.26
C ASN A 320 21.65 -15.88 -15.98
N LEU A 321 20.49 -15.96 -16.66
CA LEU A 321 19.43 -14.96 -16.55
C LEU A 321 18.87 -14.83 -15.11
N ALA A 322 18.78 -15.93 -14.37
CA ALA A 322 18.31 -15.91 -12.98
C ALA A 322 19.31 -15.19 -12.06
N GLU A 323 20.60 -15.53 -12.19
CA GLU A 323 21.68 -14.90 -11.42
C GLU A 323 21.78 -13.39 -11.74
N ALA A 324 21.64 -13.00 -13.01
CA ALA A 324 21.62 -11.60 -13.41
C ALA A 324 20.36 -10.86 -12.90
N SER A 325 19.21 -11.53 -12.84
CA SER A 325 17.97 -10.95 -12.32
C SER A 325 17.97 -10.80 -10.78
N ALA A 326 18.75 -11.60 -10.09
CA ALA A 326 18.91 -11.52 -8.62
C ALA A 326 19.82 -10.36 -8.19
N MET A 327 20.55 -9.73 -9.10
CA MET A 327 21.35 -8.55 -8.80
C MET A 327 20.46 -7.37 -8.44
N THR A 328 20.96 -6.49 -7.56
CA THR A 328 20.40 -5.15 -7.41
C THR A 328 20.56 -4.36 -8.71
N LEU A 329 19.72 -3.35 -8.92
CA LEU A 329 19.80 -2.53 -10.14
C LEU A 329 21.16 -1.85 -10.29
N ASP A 330 21.76 -1.36 -9.17
CA ASP A 330 23.12 -0.80 -9.17
C ASP A 330 24.13 -1.81 -9.72
N ALA A 331 24.18 -3.02 -9.15
CA ALA A 331 25.08 -4.08 -9.59
C ALA A 331 24.81 -4.54 -11.02
N ALA A 332 23.53 -4.62 -11.42
CA ALA A 332 23.14 -4.98 -12.78
C ALA A 332 23.60 -3.94 -13.81
N VAL A 333 23.53 -2.65 -13.48
CA VAL A 333 24.04 -1.55 -14.34
C VAL A 333 25.54 -1.69 -14.56
N ASP A 334 26.32 -1.90 -13.50
CA ASP A 334 27.76 -2.05 -13.61
C ASP A 334 28.15 -3.32 -14.41
N TRP A 335 27.41 -4.40 -14.19
CA TRP A 335 27.62 -5.64 -14.94
C TRP A 335 27.27 -5.44 -16.43
N VAL A 336 26.12 -4.84 -16.77
CA VAL A 336 25.69 -4.60 -18.16
C VAL A 336 26.69 -3.70 -18.91
N ARG A 337 27.20 -2.63 -18.27
CA ARG A 337 28.26 -1.76 -18.83
C ARG A 337 29.49 -2.53 -19.24
N SER A 338 29.79 -3.60 -18.55
CA SER A 338 31.01 -4.40 -18.81
C SER A 338 30.83 -5.47 -19.91
N VAL A 339 29.57 -5.76 -20.34
CA VAL A 339 29.27 -6.81 -21.32
C VAL A 339 29.90 -6.55 -22.69
N PRO A 340 29.78 -5.35 -23.31
CA PRO A 340 30.35 -5.13 -24.64
C PRO A 340 31.86 -5.35 -24.71
N GLY A 341 32.58 -4.98 -23.62
CA GLY A 341 34.04 -5.18 -23.54
C GLY A 341 34.50 -6.65 -23.48
N SER A 342 33.60 -7.56 -23.07
CA SER A 342 33.88 -9.00 -22.97
C SER A 342 33.69 -9.77 -24.26
N LEU A 343 33.13 -9.13 -25.28
CA LEU A 343 32.79 -9.76 -26.59
C LEU A 343 33.79 -9.39 -27.69
N GLY A 344 33.82 -10.22 -28.74
CA GLY A 344 34.62 -9.98 -29.93
C GLY A 344 34.33 -8.61 -30.56
N ALA A 345 35.30 -8.05 -31.27
CA ALA A 345 35.23 -6.70 -31.85
C ALA A 345 34.03 -6.54 -32.82
N ASP A 346 33.68 -7.60 -33.51
CA ASP A 346 32.57 -7.71 -34.47
C ASP A 346 31.17 -7.67 -33.82
N MET A 347 31.05 -8.14 -32.58
CA MET A 347 29.80 -8.15 -31.84
C MET A 347 29.57 -6.88 -30.99
N ARG A 348 30.62 -6.13 -30.71
CA ARG A 348 30.56 -4.95 -29.78
C ARG A 348 29.51 -3.90 -30.16
N PRO A 349 29.35 -3.50 -31.45
CA PRO A 349 28.35 -2.48 -31.79
C PRO A 349 26.93 -2.90 -31.42
N MET A 350 26.54 -4.16 -31.72
CA MET A 350 25.22 -4.69 -31.35
C MET A 350 25.08 -4.84 -29.84
N ALA A 351 26.12 -5.32 -29.16
CA ALA A 351 26.12 -5.45 -27.71
C ALA A 351 25.94 -4.09 -27.02
N THR A 352 26.64 -3.05 -27.54
CA THR A 352 26.48 -1.68 -27.02
C THR A 352 25.02 -1.21 -27.13
N ASN A 353 24.39 -1.34 -28.30
CA ASN A 353 23.00 -0.91 -28.50
C ASN A 353 21.99 -1.64 -27.55
N ILE A 354 22.17 -2.95 -27.34
CA ILE A 354 21.31 -3.72 -26.45
C ILE A 354 21.54 -3.26 -25.00
N CYS A 355 22.80 -3.07 -24.61
CA CYS A 355 23.15 -2.60 -23.25
C CYS A 355 22.67 -1.18 -23.00
N GLU A 356 22.79 -0.26 -23.95
CA GLU A 356 22.31 1.11 -23.86
C GLU A 356 20.80 1.17 -23.62
N SER A 357 20.02 0.32 -24.28
CA SER A 357 18.57 0.21 -24.05
C SER A 357 18.23 -0.17 -22.61
N PHE A 358 19.03 -1.00 -21.95
CA PHE A 358 18.89 -1.31 -20.53
C PHE A 358 19.30 -0.13 -19.65
N LEU A 359 20.45 0.49 -19.96
CA LEU A 359 21.05 1.57 -19.17
C LEU A 359 20.20 2.84 -19.17
N ASP A 360 19.54 3.15 -20.29
CA ASP A 360 18.64 4.30 -20.40
C ASP A 360 17.43 4.20 -19.44
N VAL A 361 16.83 3.01 -19.35
CA VAL A 361 15.73 2.76 -18.40
C VAL A 361 16.27 2.75 -16.96
N ALA A 362 17.40 2.09 -16.73
CA ALA A 362 18.00 1.96 -15.42
C ALA A 362 18.38 3.31 -14.81
N ARG A 363 18.90 4.24 -15.61
CA ARG A 363 19.32 5.58 -15.15
C ARG A 363 18.19 6.30 -14.41
N ARG A 364 16.98 6.33 -14.96
CA ARG A 364 15.82 6.98 -14.31
C ARG A 364 15.42 6.33 -13.01
N LEU A 365 15.52 5.01 -12.93
CA LEU A 365 15.23 4.28 -11.70
C LEU A 365 16.29 4.54 -10.62
N LEU A 366 17.55 4.70 -11.02
CA LEU A 366 18.63 5.09 -10.10
C LEU A 366 18.42 6.51 -9.55
N GLU A 367 18.08 7.47 -10.42
CA GLU A 367 17.76 8.85 -10.04
C GLU A 367 16.60 8.90 -9.02
N LEU A 368 15.61 8.00 -9.17
CA LEU A 368 14.50 7.82 -8.22
C LEU A 368 14.86 6.99 -6.98
N GLY A 369 16.14 6.64 -6.77
CA GLY A 369 16.60 5.94 -5.58
C GLY A 369 16.16 4.47 -5.49
N LEU A 370 15.96 3.78 -6.63
CA LEU A 370 15.55 2.37 -6.69
C LEU A 370 16.71 1.40 -6.95
N GLY A 371 17.96 1.87 -6.87
CA GLY A 371 19.16 1.11 -7.18
C GLY A 371 19.35 -0.16 -6.34
N TYR A 372 18.85 -0.17 -5.11
CA TYR A 372 18.94 -1.30 -4.19
C TYR A 372 17.98 -2.46 -4.49
N LEU A 373 17.00 -2.27 -5.39
CA LEU A 373 16.01 -3.31 -5.72
C LEU A 373 16.60 -4.33 -6.69
N ALA A 374 16.43 -5.62 -6.38
CA ALA A 374 16.75 -6.70 -7.31
C ALA A 374 15.66 -6.84 -8.38
N LEU A 375 16.07 -7.19 -9.61
CA LEU A 375 15.14 -7.28 -10.75
C LEU A 375 14.10 -8.40 -10.60
N ASP A 376 14.43 -9.46 -9.85
CA ASP A 376 13.54 -10.59 -9.54
C ASP A 376 12.62 -10.33 -8.35
N ARG A 377 12.79 -9.22 -7.63
CA ARG A 377 11.96 -8.87 -6.46
C ARG A 377 10.49 -8.84 -6.85
N ALA A 378 9.67 -9.58 -6.11
CA ALA A 378 8.24 -9.69 -6.38
C ALA A 378 7.56 -8.31 -6.27
N GLY A 379 6.80 -7.91 -7.29
CA GLY A 379 6.12 -6.60 -7.33
C GLY A 379 5.16 -6.36 -6.17
N ALA A 380 4.54 -7.43 -5.64
CA ALA A 380 3.66 -7.34 -4.48
C ALA A 380 4.40 -6.98 -3.17
N THR A 381 5.71 -7.19 -3.09
CA THR A 381 6.54 -6.84 -1.92
C THR A 381 7.10 -5.43 -1.96
N LEU A 382 6.88 -4.70 -3.05
CA LEU A 382 7.28 -3.30 -3.16
C LEU A 382 6.37 -2.43 -2.30
N SER A 383 6.94 -1.46 -1.62
CA SER A 383 6.20 -0.41 -0.90
C SER A 383 5.35 0.43 -1.87
N THR A 384 4.41 1.19 -1.35
CA THR A 384 3.57 2.08 -2.17
C THR A 384 4.42 3.10 -2.92
N GLY A 385 5.38 3.75 -2.25
CA GLY A 385 6.29 4.71 -2.87
C GLY A 385 7.23 4.09 -3.92
N GLU A 386 7.73 2.86 -3.69
CA GLU A 386 8.52 2.13 -4.70
C GLU A 386 7.70 1.85 -5.96
N ARG A 387 6.45 1.39 -5.82
CA ARG A 387 5.54 1.16 -6.96
C ARG A 387 5.24 2.44 -7.72
N GLN A 388 5.00 3.54 -7.02
CA GLN A 388 4.73 4.84 -7.64
C GLN A 388 5.94 5.34 -8.44
N ARG A 389 7.16 5.24 -7.89
CA ARG A 389 8.41 5.60 -8.59
C ARG A 389 8.66 4.74 -9.83
N VAL A 390 8.36 3.45 -9.77
CA VAL A 390 8.42 2.55 -10.94
C VAL A 390 7.46 3.03 -12.04
N GLN A 391 6.23 3.42 -11.68
CA GLN A 391 5.27 3.94 -12.66
C GLN A 391 5.74 5.27 -13.27
N LEU A 392 6.30 6.17 -12.46
CA LEU A 392 6.85 7.44 -12.93
C LEU A 392 8.01 7.22 -13.91
N ALA A 393 8.96 6.35 -13.58
CA ALA A 393 10.06 6.01 -14.48
C ALA A 393 9.58 5.46 -15.84
N ARG A 394 8.48 4.69 -15.85
CA ARG A 394 7.84 4.19 -17.08
C ARG A 394 7.19 5.31 -17.91
N ALA A 395 6.55 6.26 -17.25
CA ALA A 395 5.89 7.39 -17.91
C ALA A 395 6.89 8.21 -18.71
N VAL A 396 8.04 8.53 -18.11
CA VAL A 396 9.12 9.32 -18.77
C VAL A 396 9.75 8.58 -19.95
N ARG A 397 9.85 7.26 -19.87
CA ARG A 397 10.47 6.47 -20.96
C ARG A 397 9.76 6.63 -22.31
N ASN A 398 8.44 6.81 -22.30
CA ASN A 398 7.65 6.79 -23.53
C ASN A 398 7.89 7.98 -24.45
N ARG A 399 8.63 9.02 -24.00
CA ARG A 399 8.95 10.26 -24.76
C ARG A 399 7.73 10.80 -25.52
N THR A 400 6.56 10.71 -24.91
CA THR A 400 5.34 11.32 -25.45
C THR A 400 5.41 12.82 -25.28
N THR A 401 4.83 13.56 -26.21
CA THR A 401 4.75 15.02 -26.17
C THR A 401 3.30 15.46 -26.17
N GLY A 402 3.00 16.61 -25.55
CA GLY A 402 1.64 17.16 -25.52
C GLY A 402 0.68 16.37 -24.62
N VAL A 403 1.20 15.70 -23.59
CA VAL A 403 0.43 14.95 -22.60
C VAL A 403 0.39 15.73 -21.29
N LEU A 404 -0.71 15.64 -20.58
CA LEU A 404 -0.85 16.09 -19.19
C LEU A 404 -0.54 14.95 -18.23
N TYR A 405 0.52 15.08 -17.44
CA TYR A 405 0.83 14.15 -16.35
C TYR A 405 0.26 14.72 -15.04
N VAL A 406 -0.60 13.96 -14.38
CA VAL A 406 -1.16 14.29 -13.07
C VAL A 406 -0.54 13.36 -12.04
N LEU A 407 0.29 13.91 -11.14
CA LEU A 407 1.03 13.18 -10.12
C LEU A 407 0.42 13.48 -8.75
N ASP A 408 -0.07 12.45 -8.07
CA ASP A 408 -0.68 12.59 -6.75
C ASP A 408 0.29 12.13 -5.66
N GLU A 409 0.85 13.10 -4.94
CA GLU A 409 1.83 12.95 -3.86
C GLU A 409 3.04 12.06 -4.24
N PRO A 410 3.78 12.38 -5.31
CA PRO A 410 4.90 11.54 -5.75
C PRO A 410 6.12 11.56 -4.81
N SER A 411 6.20 12.51 -3.88
CA SER A 411 7.26 12.60 -2.85
C SER A 411 7.07 11.66 -1.67
N ILE A 412 5.92 10.94 -1.59
CA ILE A 412 5.58 10.06 -0.47
C ILE A 412 6.71 9.07 -0.15
N GLY A 413 7.11 9.03 1.13
CA GLY A 413 8.12 8.10 1.63
C GLY A 413 9.51 8.30 1.00
N LEU A 414 9.76 9.46 0.40
CA LEU A 414 11.07 9.82 -0.12
C LEU A 414 11.92 10.51 0.95
N HIS A 415 13.12 9.98 1.11
CA HIS A 415 14.15 10.74 1.83
C HIS A 415 14.51 12.01 1.02
N PRO A 416 14.84 13.15 1.69
CA PRO A 416 15.27 14.38 1.05
C PRO A 416 16.23 14.23 -0.13
N ALA A 417 17.22 13.35 -0.02
CA ALA A 417 18.18 13.05 -1.09
C ALA A 417 17.55 12.45 -2.37
N ASN A 418 16.36 11.87 -2.29
CA ASN A 418 15.67 11.28 -3.44
C ASN A 418 14.66 12.25 -4.08
N VAL A 419 14.29 13.34 -3.39
CA VAL A 419 13.39 14.37 -3.95
C VAL A 419 14.04 15.09 -5.11
N ASP A 420 15.36 15.32 -5.06
CA ASP A 420 16.11 15.95 -6.17
C ASP A 420 16.01 15.14 -7.47
N GLY A 421 16.11 13.80 -7.37
CA GLY A 421 15.91 12.90 -8.51
C GLY A 421 14.47 12.94 -9.05
N LEU A 422 13.47 13.00 -8.17
CA LEU A 422 12.07 13.17 -8.55
C LEU A 422 11.84 14.48 -9.31
N LEU A 423 12.41 15.60 -8.82
CA LEU A 423 12.34 16.89 -9.48
C LEU A 423 12.98 16.85 -10.87
N GLY A 424 14.15 16.19 -11.00
CA GLY A 424 14.81 15.98 -12.29
C GLY A 424 13.90 15.27 -13.29
N VAL A 425 13.23 14.20 -12.86
CA VAL A 425 12.31 13.43 -13.71
C VAL A 425 11.10 14.27 -14.14
N MET A 426 10.51 15.08 -13.24
CA MET A 426 9.39 15.97 -13.58
C MET A 426 9.82 17.07 -14.55
N ARG A 427 11.00 17.65 -14.37
CA ARG A 427 11.58 18.64 -15.31
C ARG A 427 11.84 18.07 -16.70
N ASP A 428 12.30 16.81 -16.78
CA ASP A 428 12.47 16.13 -18.06
C ASP A 428 11.13 15.94 -18.81
N LEU A 429 10.05 15.60 -18.10
CA LEU A 429 8.71 15.51 -18.71
C LEU A 429 8.28 16.85 -19.32
N VAL A 430 8.52 17.95 -18.61
CA VAL A 430 8.22 19.31 -19.11
C VAL A 430 9.12 19.64 -20.31
N ALA A 431 10.43 19.37 -20.23
CA ALA A 431 11.39 19.60 -21.32
C ALA A 431 11.05 18.80 -22.59
N ASP A 432 10.45 17.62 -22.46
CA ASP A 432 9.94 16.81 -23.56
C ASP A 432 8.61 17.37 -24.16
N GLY A 433 8.14 18.53 -23.72
CA GLY A 433 6.97 19.23 -24.27
C GLY A 433 5.63 18.75 -23.67
N ASN A 434 5.65 18.27 -22.44
CA ASN A 434 4.45 17.87 -21.68
C ASN A 434 4.09 18.93 -20.61
N SER A 435 2.91 18.79 -20.03
CA SER A 435 2.47 19.54 -18.86
C SER A 435 2.46 18.62 -17.65
N VAL A 436 2.92 19.07 -16.50
CA VAL A 436 2.95 18.29 -15.27
C VAL A 436 2.18 19.02 -14.18
N VAL A 437 1.15 18.38 -13.64
CA VAL A 437 0.42 18.84 -12.45
C VAL A 437 0.78 17.91 -11.30
N VAL A 438 1.40 18.44 -10.27
CA VAL A 438 1.77 17.68 -9.07
C VAL A 438 0.97 18.17 -7.87
N VAL A 439 0.25 17.24 -7.23
CA VAL A 439 -0.33 17.44 -5.89
C VAL A 439 0.74 17.01 -4.89
N ASP A 440 1.22 17.91 -4.08
CA ASP A 440 2.23 17.57 -3.07
C ASP A 440 2.13 18.45 -1.82
N HIS A 441 2.77 18.00 -0.75
CA HIS A 441 2.88 18.70 0.53
C HIS A 441 4.34 19.07 0.86
N ASP A 442 5.32 18.44 0.20
CA ASP A 442 6.74 18.76 0.39
C ASP A 442 7.04 20.16 -0.14
N VAL A 443 7.43 21.05 0.76
CA VAL A 443 7.73 22.45 0.44
C VAL A 443 8.83 22.58 -0.62
N ARG A 444 9.79 21.65 -0.69
CA ARG A 444 10.86 21.64 -1.70
C ARG A 444 10.30 21.35 -3.10
N VAL A 445 9.34 20.40 -3.20
CA VAL A 445 8.63 20.11 -4.44
C VAL A 445 7.85 21.34 -4.88
N LEU A 446 7.11 21.98 -3.96
CA LEU A 446 6.32 23.17 -4.26
C LEU A 446 7.19 24.36 -4.68
N LYS A 447 8.33 24.58 -4.02
CA LYS A 447 9.31 25.63 -4.40
C LYS A 447 9.93 25.40 -5.79
N ALA A 448 10.00 24.19 -6.25
CA ALA A 448 10.54 23.84 -7.56
C ALA A 448 9.51 23.97 -8.71
N CYS A 449 8.24 24.22 -8.42
CA CYS A 449 7.20 24.43 -9.44
C CYS A 449 7.35 25.80 -10.12
N ASP A 450 6.87 25.87 -11.38
CA ASP A 450 6.81 27.13 -12.12
C ASP A 450 5.58 27.93 -11.71
N HIS A 451 4.47 27.23 -11.43
CA HIS A 451 3.18 27.80 -11.02
C HIS A 451 2.60 27.02 -9.85
N LEU A 452 1.92 27.69 -8.94
CA LEU A 452 1.21 27.06 -7.80
C LEU A 452 -0.26 27.42 -7.82
N ILE A 453 -1.09 26.44 -7.45
CA ILE A 453 -2.52 26.61 -7.18
C ILE A 453 -2.76 26.08 -5.76
N GLU A 454 -3.18 26.95 -4.86
CA GLU A 454 -3.46 26.60 -3.47
C GLU A 454 -4.95 26.47 -3.21
N MET A 455 -5.33 25.26 -2.72
CA MET A 455 -6.70 24.93 -2.35
C MET A 455 -6.93 25.13 -0.85
N GLY A 456 -8.06 25.69 -0.50
CA GLY A 456 -8.37 25.95 0.91
C GLY A 456 -9.74 26.61 1.09
N PRO A 457 -9.88 27.43 2.17
CA PRO A 457 -8.87 27.80 3.19
C PRO A 457 -8.66 26.72 4.26
N VAL A 458 -9.59 25.77 4.42
CA VAL A 458 -9.58 24.68 5.40
C VAL A 458 -10.08 23.38 4.76
N ALA A 459 -10.15 22.30 5.53
CA ALA A 459 -10.70 21.03 5.10
C ALA A 459 -12.24 20.98 5.12
N GLY A 460 -12.84 20.02 4.41
CA GLY A 460 -14.26 19.70 4.51
C GLY A 460 -15.21 20.74 3.91
N ALA A 461 -16.29 21.03 4.62
CA ALA A 461 -17.40 21.85 4.10
C ALA A 461 -17.02 23.31 3.76
N GLU A 462 -16.05 23.87 4.43
CA GLU A 462 -15.55 25.25 4.20
C GLU A 462 -14.34 25.30 3.26
N GLY A 463 -13.84 24.12 2.81
CA GLY A 463 -12.78 24.01 1.81
C GLY A 463 -13.31 24.05 0.38
N GLY A 464 -12.48 23.62 -0.57
CA GLY A 464 -12.88 23.45 -1.96
C GLY A 464 -12.82 24.71 -2.80
N HIS A 465 -12.07 25.73 -2.38
CA HIS A 465 -11.84 26.97 -3.13
C HIS A 465 -10.38 27.13 -3.52
N VAL A 466 -10.10 27.83 -4.61
CA VAL A 466 -8.76 28.33 -4.90
C VAL A 466 -8.54 29.60 -4.06
N ILE A 467 -7.55 29.59 -3.16
CA ILE A 467 -7.25 30.72 -2.25
C ILE A 467 -6.06 31.55 -2.74
N ALA A 468 -5.15 30.96 -3.49
CA ALA A 468 -4.02 31.60 -4.12
C ALA A 468 -3.63 30.88 -5.40
N GLN A 469 -3.16 31.60 -6.42
CA GLN A 469 -2.54 31.04 -7.61
C GLN A 469 -1.55 32.03 -8.22
N GLY A 470 -0.54 31.52 -8.92
CA GLY A 470 0.50 32.31 -9.57
C GLY A 470 1.86 31.63 -9.48
N THR A 471 2.92 32.38 -9.74
CA THR A 471 4.29 31.88 -9.49
C THR A 471 4.50 31.60 -8.00
N VAL A 472 5.54 30.84 -7.66
CA VAL A 472 5.90 30.59 -6.24
C VAL A 472 6.03 31.88 -5.46
N GLY A 473 6.60 32.94 -6.09
CA GLY A 473 6.73 34.28 -5.48
C GLY A 473 5.38 34.96 -5.23
N ASP A 474 4.43 34.85 -6.16
CA ASP A 474 3.08 35.44 -6.00
C ASP A 474 2.32 34.76 -4.86
N VAL A 475 2.39 33.43 -4.75
CA VAL A 475 1.75 32.68 -3.67
C VAL A 475 2.43 32.95 -2.32
N ALA A 476 3.76 33.03 -2.27
CA ALA A 476 4.51 33.39 -1.05
C ALA A 476 4.19 34.80 -0.54
N ALA A 477 3.82 35.73 -1.43
CA ALA A 477 3.42 37.09 -1.06
C ALA A 477 1.92 37.23 -0.74
N ASN A 478 1.12 36.21 -0.97
CA ASN A 478 -0.34 36.31 -0.79
C ASN A 478 -0.74 36.09 0.68
N PRO A 479 -1.37 37.08 1.33
CA PRO A 479 -1.73 37.01 2.76
C PRO A 479 -2.84 35.96 3.06
N ARG A 480 -3.57 35.48 2.05
CA ARG A 480 -4.56 34.42 2.20
C ARG A 480 -3.97 33.02 2.11
N SER A 481 -2.76 32.90 1.58
CA SER A 481 -2.08 31.63 1.41
C SER A 481 -1.67 31.03 2.75
N ARG A 482 -1.97 29.77 2.94
CA ARG A 482 -1.59 28.96 4.13
C ARG A 482 -0.18 28.39 4.00
N ILE A 483 0.29 28.16 2.76
CA ILE A 483 1.63 27.64 2.51
C ILE A 483 2.68 28.77 2.41
N ALA A 484 2.27 30.02 2.19
CA ALA A 484 3.16 31.17 2.02
C ALA A 484 4.26 31.28 3.08
N PRO A 485 4.00 31.16 4.40
CA PRO A 485 5.04 31.27 5.42
C PRO A 485 6.17 30.25 5.23
N PHE A 486 5.85 29.03 4.76
CA PHE A 486 6.81 27.96 4.53
C PHE A 486 7.56 28.13 3.19
N LEU A 487 6.93 28.72 2.19
CA LEU A 487 7.58 29.07 0.92
C LEU A 487 8.62 30.17 1.10
N ALA A 488 8.34 31.16 1.95
CA ALA A 488 9.20 32.30 2.23
C ALA A 488 10.33 31.99 3.25
N ASP A 489 10.49 30.76 3.71
CA ASP A 489 11.39 30.34 4.80
C ASP A 489 11.20 31.16 6.11
N GLY A 490 10.01 31.78 6.27
CA GLY A 490 9.65 32.58 7.44
C GLY A 490 9.17 31.77 8.63
N GLU A 491 8.72 30.56 8.41
CA GLU A 491 8.28 29.63 9.45
C GLU A 491 8.93 28.25 9.29
N SER A 492 9.35 27.67 10.41
CA SER A 492 9.69 26.26 10.53
C SER A 492 8.70 25.60 11.50
N VAL A 493 8.44 24.32 11.34
CA VAL A 493 7.59 23.54 12.28
C VAL A 493 8.43 23.13 13.49
N ARG A 494 9.13 24.06 14.15
CA ARG A 494 9.91 23.77 15.35
C ARG A 494 9.10 24.11 16.59
N GLU A 495 8.46 23.08 17.20
CA GLU A 495 7.55 23.23 18.33
C GLU A 495 8.19 22.76 19.66
N ARG A 496 9.25 21.94 19.60
CA ARG A 496 9.84 21.28 20.76
C ARG A 496 11.23 21.84 21.09
N GLY A 497 11.47 22.07 22.40
CA GLY A 497 12.82 22.35 22.91
C GLY A 497 13.68 21.09 22.96
N CYS A 498 14.97 21.22 22.66
CA CYS A 498 15.92 20.09 22.74
C CYS A 498 16.09 19.63 24.20
N MET A 499 15.93 18.32 24.44
CA MET A 499 16.28 17.71 25.71
C MET A 499 17.80 17.61 25.84
N PRO A 500 18.41 18.04 26.99
CA PRO A 500 19.85 17.83 27.20
C PRO A 500 20.22 16.33 27.14
N VAL A 501 21.32 16.01 26.46
CA VAL A 501 21.79 14.62 26.28
C VAL A 501 21.98 13.92 27.63
N SER A 502 22.41 14.66 28.68
CA SER A 502 22.57 14.12 30.05
C SER A 502 21.31 13.54 30.66
N HIS A 503 20.12 14.01 30.23
CA HIS A 503 18.80 13.59 30.73
C HIS A 503 18.03 12.67 29.78
N MET A 504 18.64 12.30 28.64
CA MET A 504 17.96 11.54 27.60
C MET A 504 17.48 10.17 28.09
N PHE A 505 18.31 9.47 28.85
CA PHE A 505 18.06 8.11 29.33
C PHE A 505 17.63 8.04 30.80
N ASP A 506 17.25 9.15 31.45
CA ASP A 506 16.85 9.18 32.87
C ASP A 506 15.64 8.28 33.17
N LEU A 507 14.76 8.06 32.22
CA LEU A 507 13.59 7.17 32.35
C LEU A 507 13.88 5.72 31.95
N GLY A 508 15.15 5.39 31.67
CA GLY A 508 15.60 4.09 31.19
C GLY A 508 15.67 4.00 29.66
N HIS A 509 15.89 2.79 29.18
CA HIS A 509 16.07 2.53 27.74
C HIS A 509 15.34 1.27 27.29
N ILE A 510 15.23 1.11 25.96
CA ILE A 510 14.90 -0.12 25.26
C ILE A 510 16.16 -0.47 24.47
N ARG A 511 16.83 -1.57 24.84
CA ARG A 511 18.03 -2.04 24.15
C ARG A 511 17.74 -3.33 23.41
N MET A 512 18.09 -3.38 22.13
CA MET A 512 17.89 -4.54 21.28
C MET A 512 19.17 -4.87 20.53
N THR A 513 19.56 -6.15 20.57
CA THR A 513 20.67 -6.69 19.78
C THR A 513 20.12 -7.69 18.77
N THR A 514 20.49 -7.55 17.49
CA THR A 514 20.04 -8.43 16.42
C THR A 514 21.20 -9.13 15.72
N SER A 515 20.96 -10.30 15.14
CA SER A 515 21.77 -10.84 14.05
C SER A 515 21.32 -10.28 12.72
N GLN A 516 22.02 -10.64 11.65
CA GLN A 516 21.66 -10.19 10.29
C GLN A 516 20.25 -10.67 9.92
N LEU A 517 19.47 -9.74 9.33
CA LEU A 517 18.17 -10.02 8.72
C LEU A 517 18.09 -9.28 7.37
N HIS A 518 17.84 -10.00 6.28
CA HIS A 518 17.89 -9.45 4.93
C HIS A 518 19.23 -8.74 4.66
N THR A 519 19.19 -7.48 4.24
CA THR A 519 20.39 -6.64 4.03
C THR A 519 20.85 -5.93 5.30
N VAL A 520 20.04 -5.97 6.39
CA VAL A 520 20.37 -5.33 7.66
C VAL A 520 21.44 -6.17 8.39
N LYS A 521 22.56 -5.55 8.68
CA LYS A 521 23.68 -6.13 9.40
C LYS A 521 23.31 -6.31 10.88
N PRO A 522 24.10 -7.05 11.70
CA PRO A 522 23.87 -7.09 13.14
C PRO A 522 23.83 -5.68 13.73
N LEU A 523 22.80 -5.40 14.55
CA LEU A 523 22.56 -4.10 15.16
C LEU A 523 22.57 -4.20 16.68
N ASP A 524 23.13 -3.16 17.31
CA ASP A 524 22.92 -2.81 18.71
C ASP A 524 22.17 -1.47 18.74
N VAL A 525 20.93 -1.49 19.21
CA VAL A 525 20.02 -0.35 19.21
C VAL A 525 19.70 0.05 20.64
N ASP A 526 19.86 1.33 20.97
CA ASP A 526 19.50 1.88 22.27
C ASP A 526 18.50 3.03 22.08
N ILE A 527 17.30 2.88 22.62
CA ILE A 527 16.17 3.80 22.46
C ILE A 527 15.80 4.37 23.83
N PRO A 528 15.86 5.70 24.05
CA PRO A 528 15.46 6.30 25.30
C PRO A 528 13.96 6.15 25.57
N ARG A 529 13.58 5.77 26.80
CA ARG A 529 12.18 5.64 27.19
C ARG A 529 11.54 6.99 27.48
N GLY A 530 10.21 7.07 27.25
CA GLY A 530 9.45 8.27 27.52
C GLY A 530 9.90 9.46 26.66
N ARG A 531 10.36 9.23 25.46
CA ARG A 531 10.88 10.21 24.51
C ARG A 531 10.28 10.03 23.12
N LEU A 532 10.36 11.08 22.31
CA LEU A 532 10.10 11.00 20.87
C LEU A 532 11.39 10.63 20.13
N VAL A 533 11.38 9.47 19.52
CA VAL A 533 12.53 8.91 18.79
C VAL A 533 12.24 8.80 17.32
N ALA A 534 13.00 9.45 16.47
CA ALA A 534 12.90 9.33 15.02
C ALA A 534 13.91 8.30 14.49
N VAL A 535 13.42 7.37 13.68
CA VAL A 535 14.24 6.43 12.91
C VAL A 535 14.21 6.87 11.46
N THR A 536 15.34 7.34 10.95
CA THR A 536 15.46 7.93 9.62
C THR A 536 16.54 7.25 8.79
N GLY A 537 16.78 7.74 7.58
CA GLY A 537 17.76 7.25 6.62
C GLY A 537 17.18 7.06 5.23
N VAL A 538 18.04 6.91 4.23
CA VAL A 538 17.63 6.76 2.81
C VAL A 538 16.71 5.57 2.59
N SER A 539 15.99 5.57 1.46
CA SER A 539 15.11 4.44 1.08
C SER A 539 15.92 3.14 0.97
N GLY A 540 15.40 2.04 1.55
CA GLY A 540 16.09 0.75 1.55
C GLY A 540 17.23 0.61 2.57
N SER A 541 17.45 1.58 3.47
CA SER A 541 18.51 1.52 4.51
C SER A 541 18.22 0.53 5.64
N GLY A 542 17.01 -0.05 5.72
CA GLY A 542 16.63 -1.08 6.69
C GLY A 542 15.80 -0.61 7.88
N LYS A 543 15.27 0.63 7.86
CA LYS A 543 14.39 1.18 8.92
C LYS A 543 13.22 0.26 9.26
N THR A 544 12.44 -0.14 8.25
CA THR A 544 11.29 -1.04 8.39
C THR A 544 11.69 -2.37 9.01
N THR A 545 12.80 -2.97 8.57
CA THR A 545 13.31 -4.23 9.12
C THR A 545 13.73 -4.10 10.59
N MET A 546 14.41 -3.01 10.95
CA MET A 546 14.81 -2.76 12.34
C MET A 546 13.59 -2.56 13.25
N VAL A 547 12.61 -1.77 12.81
CA VAL A 547 11.48 -1.39 13.67
C VAL A 547 10.32 -2.37 13.56
N LEU A 548 9.81 -2.66 12.34
CA LEU A 548 8.58 -3.43 12.16
C LEU A 548 8.81 -4.95 12.16
N GLU A 549 9.99 -5.41 11.70
CA GLU A 549 10.29 -6.84 11.66
C GLU A 549 11.11 -7.32 12.88
N SER A 550 11.77 -6.41 13.60
CA SER A 550 12.60 -6.75 14.76
C SER A 550 12.03 -6.20 16.08
N LEU A 551 11.98 -4.87 16.27
CA LEU A 551 11.62 -4.24 17.55
C LEU A 551 10.17 -4.56 17.97
N ILE A 552 9.19 -4.30 17.11
CA ILE A 552 7.76 -4.50 17.43
C ILE A 552 7.43 -5.97 17.70
N PRO A 553 7.84 -6.94 16.85
CA PRO A 553 7.59 -8.36 17.13
C PRO A 553 8.26 -8.83 18.44
N ALA A 554 9.46 -8.35 18.72
CA ALA A 554 10.17 -8.70 19.96
C ALA A 554 9.48 -8.15 21.22
N LEU A 555 9.02 -6.88 21.19
CA LEU A 555 8.24 -6.28 22.28
C LEU A 555 6.90 -7.00 22.48
N LYS A 556 6.19 -7.35 21.40
CA LYS A 556 4.92 -8.09 21.46
C LYS A 556 5.11 -9.49 22.02
N ALA A 557 6.14 -10.22 21.58
CA ALA A 557 6.47 -11.55 22.08
C ALA A 557 6.79 -11.51 23.58
N ARG A 558 7.58 -10.52 24.02
CA ARG A 558 7.86 -10.32 25.45
C ARG A 558 6.58 -10.09 26.26
N SER A 559 5.70 -9.20 25.79
CA SER A 559 4.42 -8.90 26.47
C SER A 559 3.50 -10.12 26.53
N ALA A 560 3.54 -11.02 25.54
CA ALA A 560 2.78 -12.26 25.50
C ALA A 560 3.46 -13.43 26.26
N GLY A 561 4.69 -13.27 26.74
CA GLY A 561 5.49 -14.36 27.31
C GLY A 561 5.98 -15.37 26.27
N GLU A 562 6.06 -14.97 25.01
CA GLU A 562 6.49 -15.77 23.88
C GLU A 562 7.98 -15.53 23.55
N LYS A 563 8.56 -16.40 22.74
CA LYS A 563 9.93 -16.21 22.25
C LYS A 563 9.97 -15.10 21.22
N PRO A 564 10.98 -14.19 21.28
CA PRO A 564 11.19 -13.19 20.25
C PRO A 564 11.56 -13.84 18.91
N PRO A 565 11.50 -13.10 17.79
CA PRO A 565 12.00 -13.57 16.50
C PRO A 565 13.44 -14.08 16.60
N GLU A 566 13.79 -15.13 15.85
CA GLU A 566 15.08 -15.83 15.94
C GLU A 566 16.30 -14.91 15.74
N HIS A 567 16.15 -13.88 14.90
CA HIS A 567 17.23 -12.91 14.64
C HIS A 567 17.41 -11.88 15.76
N VAL A 568 16.47 -11.74 16.70
CA VAL A 568 16.61 -10.88 17.88
C VAL A 568 17.32 -11.67 18.97
N ARG A 569 18.59 -11.34 19.22
CA ARG A 569 19.46 -12.04 20.16
C ARG A 569 19.22 -11.67 21.62
N ALA A 570 18.94 -10.39 21.85
CA ALA A 570 18.62 -9.86 23.17
C ALA A 570 17.65 -8.67 23.07
N LEU A 571 16.77 -8.56 24.05
CA LEU A 571 15.88 -7.42 24.22
C LEU A 571 15.80 -7.10 25.73
N ASP A 572 16.28 -5.92 26.09
CA ASP A 572 16.05 -5.30 27.40
C ASP A 572 15.05 -4.16 27.20
N ALA A 573 13.87 -4.28 27.79
CA ALA A 573 12.79 -3.31 27.67
C ALA A 573 11.99 -3.27 28.96
N ASP A 574 12.69 -3.17 30.11
CA ASP A 574 12.06 -3.18 31.45
C ASP A 574 11.08 -2.03 31.58
N GLY A 575 9.89 -2.36 32.15
CA GLY A 575 8.79 -1.41 32.32
C GLY A 575 8.00 -1.11 31.04
N ILE A 576 8.21 -1.82 29.93
CA ILE A 576 7.34 -1.77 28.74
C ILE A 576 6.38 -2.95 28.80
N GLU A 577 5.07 -2.65 28.80
CA GLU A 577 4.00 -3.63 28.88
C GLU A 577 3.28 -3.83 27.55
N ARG A 578 3.26 -2.80 26.69
CA ARG A 578 2.55 -2.83 25.41
C ARG A 578 3.33 -2.16 24.28
N ALA A 579 3.19 -2.71 23.08
CA ALA A 579 3.73 -2.15 21.85
C ALA A 579 2.61 -2.03 20.80
N ASN A 580 2.31 -0.79 20.40
CA ASN A 580 1.25 -0.45 19.46
C ASN A 580 1.88 0.01 18.15
N LEU A 581 1.47 -0.60 17.04
CA LEU A 581 1.85 -0.17 15.69
C LEU A 581 0.72 0.65 15.09
N ILE A 582 1.04 1.86 14.68
CA ILE A 582 0.15 2.79 13.97
C ILE A 582 0.69 2.98 12.56
N ASP A 583 0.17 2.23 11.62
CA ASP A 583 0.59 2.24 10.22
C ASP A 583 -0.53 2.75 9.29
N ALA A 584 -0.16 3.07 8.04
CA ALA A 584 -1.10 3.56 7.02
C ALA A 584 -1.94 2.46 6.36
N THR A 585 -1.93 1.22 6.88
CA THR A 585 -2.78 0.15 6.32
C THR A 585 -4.26 0.54 6.43
N PRO A 586 -5.08 0.28 5.41
CA PRO A 586 -6.50 0.61 5.44
C PRO A 586 -7.21 0.01 6.66
N ILE A 587 -8.06 0.79 7.28
CA ILE A 587 -8.91 0.33 8.38
C ILE A 587 -10.08 -0.44 7.79
N GLY A 588 -9.95 -1.77 7.73
CA GLY A 588 -11.00 -2.66 7.23
C GLY A 588 -11.25 -2.58 5.72
N ALA A 589 -11.60 -3.70 5.11
CA ALA A 589 -11.99 -3.77 3.69
C ALA A 589 -13.51 -3.58 3.48
N ASN A 590 -14.26 -3.29 4.55
CA ASN A 590 -15.72 -3.29 4.51
C ASN A 590 -16.27 -1.85 4.49
N VAL A 591 -16.94 -1.47 3.42
CA VAL A 591 -17.67 -0.19 3.28
C VAL A 591 -18.67 0.08 4.42
N ARG A 592 -19.04 -0.93 5.19
CA ARG A 592 -19.94 -0.79 6.36
C ARG A 592 -19.23 -0.27 7.62
N SER A 593 -17.89 -0.25 7.63
CA SER A 593 -17.14 0.40 8.70
C SER A 593 -17.11 1.92 8.46
N THR A 594 -17.47 2.70 9.45
CA THR A 594 -17.47 4.18 9.41
C THR A 594 -16.58 4.74 10.51
N VAL A 595 -16.24 6.03 10.43
CA VAL A 595 -15.53 6.76 11.49
C VAL A 595 -16.20 6.54 12.84
N ALA A 596 -17.53 6.70 12.91
CA ALA A 596 -18.29 6.51 14.16
C ALA A 596 -18.25 5.07 14.70
N THR A 597 -18.26 4.05 13.81
CA THR A 597 -18.17 2.66 14.28
C THR A 597 -16.77 2.30 14.74
N TYR A 598 -15.75 2.77 14.07
CA TYR A 598 -14.36 2.48 14.42
C TYR A 598 -13.94 3.19 15.72
N ALA A 599 -14.42 4.42 15.93
CA ALA A 599 -14.18 5.18 17.17
C ALA A 599 -15.11 4.78 18.33
N ASP A 600 -15.87 3.69 18.21
CA ASP A 600 -16.86 3.21 19.19
C ASP A 600 -17.95 4.25 19.57
N ILE A 601 -18.21 5.22 18.71
CA ILE A 601 -19.21 6.27 18.92
C ILE A 601 -20.61 5.76 18.59
N HIS A 602 -20.75 5.02 17.49
CA HIS A 602 -22.03 4.58 16.95
C HIS A 602 -22.87 3.76 17.94
N ASP A 603 -22.25 2.89 18.76
CA ASP A 603 -22.95 2.08 19.74
C ASP A 603 -23.56 2.91 20.88
N ASP A 604 -22.86 3.96 21.31
CA ASP A 604 -23.39 4.88 22.33
C ASP A 604 -24.50 5.77 21.74
N LEU A 605 -24.40 6.18 20.47
CA LEU A 605 -25.47 6.86 19.75
C LEU A 605 -26.73 5.99 19.64
N ARG A 606 -26.62 4.74 19.20
CA ARG A 606 -27.76 3.81 19.11
C ARG A 606 -28.48 3.66 20.45
N ARG A 607 -27.73 3.55 21.54
CA ARG A 607 -28.31 3.47 22.92
C ARG A 607 -29.00 4.76 23.33
N ALA A 608 -28.49 5.92 22.88
CA ALA A 608 -29.09 7.20 23.19
C ALA A 608 -30.41 7.40 22.43
N PHE A 609 -30.44 7.11 21.12
CA PHE A 609 -31.66 7.22 20.32
C PHE A 609 -32.74 6.20 20.73
N ALA A 610 -32.36 4.98 21.10
CA ALA A 610 -33.34 3.99 21.64
C ALA A 610 -34.03 4.41 22.93
N ARG A 611 -33.61 5.48 23.59
CA ARG A 611 -34.21 6.03 24.78
C ARG A 611 -35.18 7.17 24.51
N SER A 612 -35.29 7.65 23.28
CA SER A 612 -36.27 8.69 22.91
C SER A 612 -37.70 8.18 23.06
N ASP A 613 -38.65 9.10 23.16
CA ASP A 613 -40.06 8.71 23.38
C ASP A 613 -40.65 8.09 22.12
N GLU A 614 -40.26 8.57 20.92
CA GLU A 614 -40.65 7.99 19.61
C GLU A 614 -40.12 6.56 19.48
N ALA A 615 -38.85 6.34 19.89
CA ALA A 615 -38.27 5.00 19.82
C ALA A 615 -38.98 4.02 20.75
N LYS A 616 -39.35 4.46 21.97
CA LYS A 616 -40.13 3.65 22.92
C LYS A 616 -41.55 3.37 22.36
N ALA A 617 -42.22 4.40 21.85
CA ALA A 617 -43.54 4.26 21.24
C ALA A 617 -43.57 3.30 20.06
N GLY A 618 -42.51 3.33 19.21
CA GLY A 618 -42.35 2.42 18.08
C GLY A 618 -41.77 1.04 18.43
N GLY A 619 -41.39 0.80 19.68
CA GLY A 619 -40.80 -0.46 20.15
C GLY A 619 -39.38 -0.71 19.60
N TRP A 620 -38.67 0.38 19.24
CA TRP A 620 -37.30 0.31 18.67
C TRP A 620 -36.25 0.16 19.78
N LYS A 621 -35.39 -0.84 19.64
CA LYS A 621 -34.29 -1.11 20.54
C LYS A 621 -32.95 -0.64 19.94
N ALA A 622 -31.92 -0.50 20.76
CA ALA A 622 -30.58 -0.09 20.27
C ALA A 622 -30.03 -0.95 19.11
N GLY A 623 -30.41 -2.24 19.04
CA GLY A 623 -30.03 -3.11 17.92
C GLY A 623 -30.70 -2.72 16.59
N ASP A 624 -31.90 -2.15 16.63
CA ASP A 624 -32.65 -1.77 15.44
C ASP A 624 -32.02 -0.56 14.71
N PHE A 625 -31.28 0.28 15.42
CA PHE A 625 -30.52 1.41 14.88
C PHE A 625 -29.18 1.02 14.25
N SER A 626 -28.86 -0.27 14.15
CA SER A 626 -27.68 -0.72 13.42
C SER A 626 -27.94 -0.74 11.92
N TYR A 627 -27.25 0.08 11.14
CA TYR A 627 -27.33 0.03 9.69
C TYR A 627 -26.70 -1.25 9.10
N ASN A 628 -26.00 -2.08 9.90
CA ASN A 628 -25.45 -3.38 9.47
C ASN A 628 -26.47 -4.53 9.61
N THR A 629 -27.23 -4.56 10.69
CA THR A 629 -28.09 -5.71 11.07
C THR A 629 -29.46 -5.30 11.61
N GLY A 630 -29.71 -4.00 11.83
CA GLY A 630 -30.95 -3.51 12.46
C GLY A 630 -32.12 -3.38 11.48
N ARG A 631 -33.32 -3.26 12.02
CA ARG A 631 -34.57 -3.11 11.24
C ARG A 631 -34.71 -1.75 10.56
N LEU A 632 -34.04 -0.71 11.10
CA LEU A 632 -33.99 0.65 10.53
C LEU A 632 -32.91 0.79 9.44
N ARG A 633 -32.31 -0.28 8.97
CA ARG A 633 -31.38 -0.33 7.86
C ARG A 633 -32.09 -0.07 6.54
N CYS A 634 -31.49 0.70 5.64
CA CYS A 634 -32.02 0.88 4.29
C CYS A 634 -32.13 -0.48 3.56
N PRO A 635 -33.32 -0.87 3.10
CA PRO A 635 -33.51 -2.16 2.45
C PRO A 635 -32.90 -2.21 1.04
N THR A 636 -32.79 -1.09 0.36
CA THR A 636 -32.32 -0.98 -1.03
C THR A 636 -30.82 -1.19 -1.14
N CYS A 637 -30.02 -0.53 -0.30
CA CYS A 637 -28.57 -0.67 -0.30
C CYS A 637 -28.04 -1.62 0.81
N ASP A 638 -28.93 -2.24 1.56
CA ASP A 638 -28.56 -3.12 2.67
C ASP A 638 -27.60 -2.46 3.68
N GLY A 639 -27.75 -1.14 3.90
CA GLY A 639 -26.95 -0.34 4.83
C GLY A 639 -25.55 0.05 4.38
N THR A 640 -25.23 -0.11 3.09
CA THR A 640 -23.95 0.34 2.53
C THR A 640 -23.92 1.83 2.20
N GLY A 641 -25.10 2.44 1.95
CA GLY A 641 -25.24 3.83 1.51
C GLY A 641 -25.05 4.01 0.00
N SER A 642 -24.47 3.04 -0.69
CA SER A 642 -24.24 3.00 -2.12
C SER A 642 -24.70 1.67 -2.72
N ILE A 643 -24.92 1.64 -4.03
CA ILE A 643 -25.24 0.46 -4.82
C ILE A 643 -24.09 0.28 -5.81
N SER A 644 -23.40 -0.86 -5.75
CA SER A 644 -22.39 -1.23 -6.74
C SER A 644 -23.10 -1.83 -7.96
N LEU A 645 -22.94 -1.22 -9.10
CA LEU A 645 -23.42 -1.73 -10.36
C LEU A 645 -22.32 -2.54 -11.04
N ASP A 646 -22.51 -3.87 -11.09
CA ASP A 646 -21.70 -4.75 -11.93
C ASP A 646 -22.07 -4.51 -13.40
N VAL A 647 -21.30 -3.68 -14.07
CA VAL A 647 -21.45 -3.42 -15.50
C VAL A 647 -20.47 -4.31 -16.24
N GLN A 648 -20.94 -5.38 -16.87
CA GLN A 648 -20.09 -6.28 -17.65
C GLN A 648 -19.09 -5.49 -18.52
N PHE A 649 -17.78 -5.78 -18.31
CA PHE A 649 -16.63 -5.14 -19.00
C PHE A 649 -16.28 -3.69 -18.60
N LEU A 650 -16.90 -3.13 -17.55
CA LEU A 650 -16.50 -1.87 -16.92
C LEU A 650 -16.14 -2.13 -15.46
N PRO A 651 -15.33 -1.27 -14.81
CA PRO A 651 -15.17 -1.32 -13.36
C PRO A 651 -16.52 -1.15 -12.69
N ASP A 652 -16.71 -1.82 -11.55
CA ASP A 652 -17.89 -1.62 -10.72
C ASP A 652 -18.08 -0.12 -10.46
N VAL A 653 -19.27 0.40 -10.76
CA VAL A 653 -19.63 1.79 -10.53
C VAL A 653 -20.48 1.84 -9.27
N ASP A 654 -19.94 2.45 -8.22
CA ASP A 654 -20.68 2.73 -7.01
C ASP A 654 -21.51 4.01 -7.20
N ILE A 655 -22.83 3.88 -7.13
CA ILE A 655 -23.74 5.01 -7.13
C ILE A 655 -24.34 5.21 -5.74
N GLU A 656 -24.57 6.45 -5.34
CA GLU A 656 -25.30 6.76 -4.13
C GLU A 656 -26.70 6.12 -4.15
N CYS A 657 -27.10 5.49 -3.06
CA CYS A 657 -28.39 4.84 -2.98
C CYS A 657 -29.52 5.87 -3.15
N PRO A 658 -30.42 5.71 -4.14
CA PRO A 658 -31.46 6.69 -4.43
C PRO A 658 -32.46 6.86 -3.28
N ASP A 659 -32.68 5.80 -2.48
CA ASP A 659 -33.68 5.82 -1.39
C ASP A 659 -33.13 6.51 -0.14
N CYS A 660 -31.94 6.09 0.34
CA CYS A 660 -31.39 6.63 1.58
C CYS A 660 -30.39 7.80 1.34
N ARG A 661 -30.02 8.11 0.11
CA ARG A 661 -29.07 9.18 -0.22
C ARG A 661 -27.81 9.16 0.65
N GLY A 662 -27.17 8.01 0.72
CA GLY A 662 -25.96 7.82 1.50
C GLY A 662 -26.15 7.63 3.02
N SER A 663 -27.31 7.92 3.58
CA SER A 663 -27.55 7.86 5.04
C SER A 663 -27.46 6.46 5.66
N ARG A 664 -27.62 5.39 4.83
CA ARG A 664 -27.61 3.97 5.22
C ARG A 664 -28.87 3.51 5.96
N TYR A 665 -29.78 4.42 6.31
CA TYR A 665 -31.00 4.17 7.07
C TYR A 665 -32.26 4.20 6.21
N ALA A 666 -33.25 3.47 6.65
CA ALA A 666 -34.61 3.54 6.12
C ALA A 666 -35.29 4.85 6.55
N PRO A 667 -36.28 5.36 5.80
CA PRO A 667 -36.96 6.63 6.09
C PRO A 667 -37.57 6.68 7.51
N GLU A 668 -37.93 5.54 8.08
CA GLU A 668 -38.49 5.45 9.44
C GLU A 668 -37.51 5.94 10.51
N ALA A 669 -36.21 5.90 10.24
CA ALA A 669 -35.18 6.42 11.15
C ALA A 669 -35.23 7.96 11.26
N ASP A 670 -35.73 8.64 10.24
CA ASP A 670 -35.88 10.11 10.25
C ASP A 670 -37.09 10.59 11.07
N ALA A 671 -37.99 9.69 11.47
CA ALA A 671 -39.09 9.99 12.38
C ALA A 671 -38.72 9.86 13.87
N ILE A 672 -37.51 9.43 14.18
CA ILE A 672 -37.05 9.19 15.55
C ILE A 672 -36.05 10.29 15.93
N HIS A 673 -36.47 11.19 16.78
CA HIS A 673 -35.71 12.37 17.18
C HIS A 673 -35.12 12.22 18.57
N ARG A 674 -34.09 12.95 18.81
CA ARG A 674 -33.48 13.17 20.10
C ARG A 674 -33.28 14.67 20.27
N THR A 675 -33.80 15.22 21.39
CA THR A 675 -33.59 16.61 21.76
C THR A 675 -32.20 16.77 22.37
N THR A 676 -31.40 17.67 21.85
CA THR A 676 -30.09 18.04 22.37
C THR A 676 -30.23 19.00 23.58
N LYS A 677 -29.14 19.26 24.31
CA LYS A 677 -29.17 20.16 25.49
C LYS A 677 -29.59 21.60 25.14
N ASP A 678 -29.29 22.04 23.93
CA ASP A 678 -29.63 23.35 23.38
C ASP A 678 -31.04 23.42 22.70
N GLY A 679 -31.82 22.33 22.81
CA GLY A 679 -33.22 22.25 22.36
C GLY A 679 -33.37 21.89 20.87
N ARG A 680 -32.34 21.49 20.17
CA ARG A 680 -32.43 21.02 18.77
C ARG A 680 -32.93 19.58 18.75
N GLU A 681 -33.81 19.28 17.83
CA GLU A 681 -34.21 17.91 17.50
C GLU A 681 -33.37 17.37 16.35
N LEU A 682 -32.70 16.23 16.59
CA LEU A 682 -31.83 15.59 15.63
C LEU A 682 -32.19 14.10 15.47
N THR A 683 -32.13 13.60 14.25
CA THR A 683 -32.23 12.16 13.96
C THR A 683 -30.84 11.53 13.91
N LEU A 684 -30.75 10.20 14.06
CA LEU A 684 -29.48 9.49 13.96
C LEU A 684 -28.81 9.63 12.57
N PRO A 685 -29.56 9.53 11.42
CA PRO A 685 -29.00 9.82 10.11
C PRO A 685 -28.39 11.22 10.01
N GLN A 686 -29.07 12.26 10.53
CA GLN A 686 -28.54 13.63 10.53
C GLN A 686 -27.25 13.75 11.33
N LEU A 687 -27.20 13.12 12.51
CA LEU A 687 -25.97 13.15 13.32
C LEU A 687 -24.82 12.39 12.66
N MET A 688 -25.10 11.28 11.95
CA MET A 688 -24.09 10.53 11.20
C MET A 688 -23.56 11.32 9.97
N ALA A 689 -24.35 12.24 9.43
CA ALA A 689 -23.94 13.13 8.34
C ALA A 689 -23.11 14.34 8.81
N MET A 690 -23.08 14.62 10.13
CA MET A 690 -22.27 15.71 10.70
C MET A 690 -20.78 15.38 10.68
N SER A 691 -19.96 16.44 10.54
CA SER A 691 -18.55 16.32 10.86
C SER A 691 -18.35 16.11 12.37
N VAL A 692 -17.16 15.62 12.75
CA VAL A 692 -16.76 15.47 14.15
C VAL A 692 -16.95 16.79 14.92
N ASP A 693 -16.55 17.93 14.32
CA ASP A 693 -16.68 19.26 14.94
C ASP A 693 -18.13 19.68 15.11
N GLN A 694 -18.97 19.43 14.09
CA GLN A 694 -20.41 19.71 14.18
C GLN A 694 -21.10 18.83 15.24
N ALA A 695 -20.73 17.53 15.28
CA ALA A 695 -21.25 16.59 16.25
C ALA A 695 -20.80 16.93 17.68
N LEU A 696 -19.58 17.43 17.86
CA LEU A 696 -19.05 17.88 19.14
C LEU A 696 -19.92 18.99 19.74
N ALA A 697 -20.35 19.95 18.91
CA ALA A 697 -21.18 21.07 19.35
C ALA A 697 -22.57 20.63 19.87
N VAL A 698 -23.10 19.48 19.44
CA VAL A 698 -24.48 19.03 19.77
C VAL A 698 -24.53 17.82 20.71
N THR A 699 -23.38 17.28 21.12
CA THR A 699 -23.30 16.04 21.95
C THR A 699 -22.80 16.30 23.38
N GLY A 700 -22.80 17.56 23.86
CA GLY A 700 -22.24 17.94 25.17
C GLY A 700 -22.91 17.25 26.38
N ASP A 701 -24.13 16.71 26.23
CA ASP A 701 -24.84 15.89 27.22
C ASP A 701 -24.48 14.40 27.14
N MET A 702 -23.80 13.94 26.10
CA MET A 702 -23.39 12.55 25.90
C MET A 702 -21.90 12.36 26.25
N ARG A 703 -21.59 12.38 27.57
CA ARG A 703 -20.21 12.44 28.08
C ARG A 703 -19.21 11.53 27.38
N LYS A 704 -19.59 10.27 27.08
CA LYS A 704 -18.68 9.30 26.40
C LYS A 704 -18.47 9.64 24.93
N VAL A 705 -19.56 9.96 24.23
CA VAL A 705 -19.50 10.39 22.82
C VAL A 705 -18.68 11.66 22.69
N HIS A 706 -18.98 12.67 23.52
CA HIS A 706 -18.27 13.94 23.53
C HIS A 706 -16.77 13.77 23.77
N ALA A 707 -16.34 12.96 24.74
CA ALA A 707 -14.92 12.69 24.99
C ALA A 707 -14.21 12.04 23.79
N ARG A 708 -14.87 11.10 23.11
CA ARG A 708 -14.30 10.46 21.88
C ARG A 708 -14.24 11.43 20.71
N LEU A 709 -15.26 12.26 20.53
CA LEU A 709 -15.26 13.31 19.52
C LEU A 709 -14.15 14.34 19.78
N THR A 710 -13.94 14.74 21.05
CA THR A 710 -12.84 15.62 21.45
C THR A 710 -11.49 14.99 21.06
N THR A 711 -11.31 13.69 21.32
CA THR A 711 -10.08 12.99 20.89
C THR A 711 -9.88 13.04 19.39
N LEU A 712 -10.94 12.83 18.58
CA LEU A 712 -10.84 12.92 17.11
C LEU A 712 -10.53 14.35 16.65
N HIS A 713 -11.16 15.36 17.25
CA HIS A 713 -10.88 16.78 17.00
C HIS A 713 -9.41 17.12 17.29
N ASP A 714 -8.90 16.72 18.45
CA ASP A 714 -7.52 16.96 18.89
C ASP A 714 -6.47 16.26 18.01
N LEU A 715 -6.88 15.21 17.30
CA LEU A 715 -6.07 14.52 16.30
C LEU A 715 -6.17 15.16 14.91
N GLY A 716 -6.84 16.32 14.76
CA GLY A 716 -7.03 17.01 13.50
C GLY A 716 -7.98 16.27 12.53
N LEU A 717 -8.92 15.46 13.06
CA LEU A 717 -9.95 14.76 12.30
C LEU A 717 -11.33 15.42 12.39
N GLY A 718 -11.37 16.67 12.84
CA GLY A 718 -12.61 17.44 13.06
C GLY A 718 -13.51 17.58 11.84
N TYR A 719 -12.93 17.60 10.65
CA TYR A 719 -13.64 17.74 9.38
C TYR A 719 -14.28 16.44 8.88
N LEU A 720 -13.86 15.26 9.33
CA LEU A 720 -14.41 13.98 8.88
C LEU A 720 -15.85 13.81 9.33
N THR A 721 -16.71 13.28 8.44
CA THR A 721 -18.08 12.95 8.82
C THR A 721 -18.14 11.66 9.61
N LEU A 722 -19.08 11.56 10.56
CA LEU A 722 -19.24 10.35 11.39
C LEU A 722 -19.61 9.12 10.53
N GLY A 723 -20.35 9.33 9.46
CA GLY A 723 -20.75 8.30 8.50
C GLY A 723 -19.73 7.99 7.42
N GLU A 724 -18.56 8.67 7.38
CA GLU A 724 -17.51 8.43 6.39
C GLU A 724 -17.05 6.97 6.39
N PRO A 725 -17.04 6.28 5.24
CA PRO A 725 -16.54 4.91 5.16
C PRO A 725 -15.03 4.86 5.44
N THR A 726 -14.59 3.97 6.33
CA THR A 726 -13.15 3.85 6.66
C THR A 726 -12.25 3.49 5.47
N PRO A 727 -12.69 2.76 4.43
CA PRO A 727 -11.87 2.54 3.23
C PRO A 727 -11.63 3.80 2.37
N ALA A 728 -12.46 4.83 2.54
CA ALA A 728 -12.32 6.10 1.80
C ALA A 728 -11.28 7.04 2.42
N LEU A 729 -10.82 6.76 3.65
CA LEU A 729 -9.86 7.58 4.36
C LEU A 729 -8.47 7.54 3.71
N SER A 730 -7.79 8.67 3.70
CA SER A 730 -6.37 8.75 3.35
C SER A 730 -5.50 7.94 4.35
N GLY A 731 -4.23 7.70 4.00
CA GLY A 731 -3.30 6.98 4.88
C GLY A 731 -3.15 7.65 6.24
N GLY A 732 -2.93 8.98 6.25
CA GLY A 732 -2.76 9.74 7.49
C GLY A 732 -4.04 9.83 8.33
N GLU A 733 -5.22 9.95 7.70
CA GLU A 733 -6.51 9.91 8.41
C GLU A 733 -6.74 8.55 9.09
N ALA A 734 -6.45 7.46 8.37
CA ALA A 734 -6.55 6.11 8.92
C ALA A 734 -5.60 5.91 10.11
N GLN A 735 -4.36 6.39 10.04
CA GLN A 735 -3.40 6.32 11.15
C GLN A 735 -3.91 7.09 12.39
N ARG A 736 -4.35 8.33 12.20
CA ARG A 736 -4.88 9.16 13.29
C ARG A 736 -6.14 8.56 13.90
N LEU A 737 -7.00 7.93 13.09
CA LEU A 737 -8.20 7.24 13.60
C LEU A 737 -7.82 5.96 14.37
N LYS A 738 -6.78 5.20 13.96
CA LYS A 738 -6.23 4.09 14.75
C LYS A 738 -5.71 4.57 16.10
N LEU A 739 -4.98 5.67 16.10
CA LEU A 739 -4.45 6.26 17.32
C LEU A 739 -5.59 6.67 18.28
N ALA A 740 -6.66 7.27 17.75
CA ALA A 740 -7.83 7.64 18.56
C ALA A 740 -8.39 6.47 19.36
N SER A 741 -8.42 5.27 18.77
CA SER A 741 -8.92 4.07 19.45
C SER A 741 -8.02 3.58 20.59
N GLU A 742 -6.73 3.91 20.56
CA GLU A 742 -5.76 3.54 21.60
C GLU A 742 -5.64 4.58 22.73
N MET A 743 -6.00 5.85 22.49
CA MET A 743 -5.87 6.94 23.47
C MET A 743 -6.77 6.80 24.70
N GLY A 744 -7.76 5.92 24.66
CA GLY A 744 -8.63 5.63 25.81
C GLY A 744 -8.01 4.75 26.91
N ARG A 745 -6.77 4.24 26.72
CA ARG A 745 -6.06 3.33 27.62
C ARG A 745 -4.92 4.05 28.37
N ALA A 746 -4.42 3.46 29.48
CA ALA A 746 -3.24 3.99 30.17
C ALA A 746 -2.02 3.98 29.22
N GLN A 747 -1.32 5.10 29.09
CA GLN A 747 -0.23 5.28 28.14
C GLN A 747 1.16 5.05 28.75
N SER A 748 1.29 5.23 30.07
CA SER A 748 2.53 4.89 30.77
C SER A 748 2.90 3.42 30.53
N HIS A 749 4.15 3.13 30.26
CA HIS A 749 4.64 1.78 29.92
C HIS A 749 4.25 1.25 28.51
N ALA A 750 3.76 2.13 27.62
CA ALA A 750 3.47 1.78 26.24
C ALA A 750 4.53 2.33 25.29
N VAL A 751 4.83 1.54 24.24
CA VAL A 751 5.57 2.01 23.06
C VAL A 751 4.56 2.20 21.91
N PHE A 752 4.56 3.38 21.33
CA PHE A 752 3.84 3.68 20.09
C PHE A 752 4.84 3.77 18.94
N VAL A 753 4.64 2.97 17.93
CA VAL A 753 5.44 3.02 16.70
C VAL A 753 4.57 3.54 15.58
N PHE A 754 5.03 4.60 14.93
CA PHE A 754 4.39 5.21 13.77
C PHE A 754 5.26 4.95 12.52
N ASP A 755 4.63 4.50 11.45
CA ASP A 755 5.26 4.26 10.17
C ASP A 755 4.85 5.35 9.18
N GLU A 756 5.79 6.28 8.91
CA GLU A 756 5.63 7.44 8.03
C GLU A 756 4.32 8.24 8.29
N PRO A 757 4.10 8.75 9.51
CA PRO A 757 2.82 9.37 9.88
C PRO A 757 2.58 10.74 9.22
N THR A 758 3.57 11.36 8.58
CA THR A 758 3.43 12.63 7.86
C THR A 758 2.95 12.47 6.42
N ILE A 759 2.75 11.24 5.95
CA ILE A 759 2.27 11.00 4.58
C ILE A 759 1.00 11.80 4.28
N GLY A 760 1.07 12.67 3.25
CA GLY A 760 -0.06 13.48 2.78
C GLY A 760 -0.47 14.59 3.75
N LEU A 761 0.40 15.01 4.67
CA LEU A 761 0.15 16.09 5.60
C LEU A 761 0.76 17.43 5.13
N HIS A 762 -0.04 18.47 5.20
CA HIS A 762 0.43 19.84 5.10
C HIS A 762 1.29 20.20 6.33
N PRO A 763 2.29 21.11 6.25
CA PRO A 763 3.09 21.54 7.42
C PRO A 763 2.26 21.93 8.65
N LEU A 764 1.10 22.56 8.47
CA LEU A 764 0.18 22.85 9.58
C LEU A 764 -0.40 21.60 10.24
N ASP A 765 -0.66 20.55 9.46
CA ASP A 765 -1.15 19.27 9.99
C ASP A 765 0.00 18.52 10.73
N VAL A 766 1.26 18.69 10.28
CA VAL A 766 2.45 18.17 10.97
C VAL A 766 2.57 18.78 12.37
N ARG A 767 2.29 20.08 12.55
CA ARG A 767 2.22 20.71 13.88
C ARG A 767 1.21 20.04 14.80
N VAL A 768 0.01 19.77 14.29
CA VAL A 768 -1.03 19.06 15.05
C VAL A 768 -0.52 17.68 15.48
N LEU A 769 0.13 16.96 14.58
CA LEU A 769 0.71 15.64 14.84
C LEU A 769 1.81 15.69 15.91
N LEU A 770 2.71 16.68 15.84
CA LEU A 770 3.74 16.89 16.87
C LEU A 770 3.12 17.14 18.25
N GLY A 771 2.06 17.95 18.33
CA GLY A 771 1.30 18.14 19.57
C GLY A 771 0.68 16.84 20.12
N VAL A 772 0.30 15.92 19.26
CA VAL A 772 -0.15 14.58 19.65
C VAL A 772 0.99 13.75 20.23
N PHE A 773 2.17 13.75 19.59
CA PHE A 773 3.36 13.07 20.12
C PHE A 773 3.77 13.61 21.49
N ASP A 774 3.71 14.93 21.69
CA ASP A 774 3.96 15.56 22.97
C ASP A 774 3.03 15.07 24.07
N ARG A 775 1.73 14.97 23.78
CA ARG A 775 0.75 14.43 24.75
C ARG A 775 1.03 12.97 25.10
N LEU A 776 1.41 12.14 24.13
CA LEU A 776 1.79 10.75 24.38
C LEU A 776 3.05 10.66 25.26
N VAL A 777 4.10 11.41 24.93
CA VAL A 777 5.35 11.48 25.71
C VAL A 777 5.09 12.01 27.12
N ALA A 778 4.30 13.08 27.26
CA ALA A 778 3.91 13.64 28.55
C ALA A 778 3.10 12.67 29.43
N SER A 779 2.37 11.73 28.82
CA SER A 779 1.65 10.66 29.54
C SER A 779 2.53 9.46 29.89
N GLY A 780 3.85 9.52 29.61
CA GLY A 780 4.82 8.49 29.93
C GLY A 780 5.03 7.43 28.84
N ALA A 781 4.46 7.62 27.64
CA ALA A 781 4.68 6.73 26.49
C ALA A 781 6.05 6.98 25.85
N THR A 782 6.63 5.92 25.28
CA THR A 782 7.74 6.06 24.32
C THR A 782 7.16 6.10 22.91
N VAL A 783 7.52 7.11 22.14
CA VAL A 783 7.06 7.28 20.75
C VAL A 783 8.23 7.08 19.80
N VAL A 784 8.12 6.09 18.92
CA VAL A 784 9.11 5.81 17.87
C VAL A 784 8.46 6.09 16.53
N VAL A 785 9.04 6.96 15.72
CA VAL A 785 8.55 7.29 14.39
C VAL A 785 9.56 6.90 13.31
N ILE A 786 9.13 6.15 12.31
CA ILE A 786 9.91 5.96 11.08
C ILE A 786 9.56 7.14 10.19
N GLU A 787 10.52 8.01 9.87
CA GLU A 787 10.22 9.25 9.18
C GLU A 787 11.32 9.73 8.23
N HIS A 788 10.87 10.51 7.24
CA HIS A 788 11.69 11.25 6.30
C HIS A 788 11.45 12.75 6.36
N ASP A 789 10.35 13.16 6.98
CA ASP A 789 9.98 14.57 7.17
C ASP A 789 10.99 15.24 8.12
N LEU A 790 11.62 16.31 7.63
CA LEU A 790 12.67 17.01 8.37
C LEU A 790 12.13 17.75 9.59
N ASP A 791 10.88 18.20 9.55
CA ASP A 791 10.25 18.89 10.67
C ASP A 791 10.03 17.92 11.84
N VAL A 792 9.56 16.69 11.56
CA VAL A 792 9.41 15.66 12.61
C VAL A 792 10.78 15.23 13.15
N ILE A 793 11.76 15.04 12.28
CA ILE A 793 13.12 14.63 12.70
C ILE A 793 13.77 15.71 13.57
N ALA A 794 13.63 16.99 13.19
CA ALA A 794 14.16 18.14 13.94
C ALA A 794 13.49 18.35 15.30
N ASN A 795 12.26 17.87 15.48
CA ASN A 795 11.50 17.92 16.73
C ASN A 795 11.64 16.65 17.60
N ALA A 796 12.39 15.63 17.15
CA ALA A 796 12.63 14.42 17.94
C ALA A 796 13.59 14.70 19.10
N ASP A 797 13.43 13.97 20.21
CA ASP A 797 14.40 14.00 21.32
C ASP A 797 15.67 13.23 20.95
N TRP A 798 15.49 12.12 20.19
CA TRP A 798 16.56 11.24 19.75
C TRP A 798 16.33 10.78 18.32
N VAL A 799 17.40 10.73 17.54
CA VAL A 799 17.35 10.28 16.14
C VAL A 799 18.29 9.10 15.96
N ILE A 800 17.82 8.09 15.24
CA ILE A 800 18.60 6.94 14.78
C ILE A 800 18.64 7.00 13.26
N ASP A 801 19.79 7.31 12.67
CA ASP A 801 19.97 7.41 11.22
C ASP A 801 20.56 6.11 10.68
N MET A 802 19.82 5.48 9.77
CA MET A 802 20.17 4.23 9.12
C MET A 802 20.75 4.45 7.72
N GLY A 803 21.84 3.77 7.43
CA GLY A 803 22.52 3.93 6.14
C GLY A 803 23.81 3.11 6.02
N PRO A 804 24.81 3.67 5.27
CA PRO A 804 24.80 4.98 4.59
C PRO A 804 23.99 5.00 3.28
N GLY A 805 23.69 3.85 2.67
CA GLY A 805 22.90 3.71 1.43
C GLY A 805 21.71 2.76 1.61
N GLY A 806 21.11 2.36 0.49
CA GLY A 806 20.08 1.31 0.44
C GLY A 806 20.69 -0.07 0.14
N GLY A 807 19.95 -1.15 0.44
CA GLY A 807 20.36 -2.52 0.13
C GLY A 807 21.64 -2.96 0.86
N GLU A 808 22.54 -3.61 0.12
CA GLU A 808 23.80 -4.15 0.68
C GLU A 808 24.75 -3.08 1.24
N SER A 809 24.70 -1.86 0.71
CA SER A 809 25.49 -0.72 1.20
C SER A 809 24.90 -0.08 2.46
N GLY A 810 23.64 -0.42 2.81
CA GLY A 810 22.93 0.05 3.99
C GLY A 810 22.94 -0.93 5.15
N GLY A 811 21.87 -0.91 5.93
CA GLY A 811 21.59 -1.87 6.99
C GLY A 811 22.43 -1.69 8.26
N ARG A 812 22.92 -0.47 8.52
CA ARG A 812 23.71 -0.11 9.72
C ARG A 812 23.15 1.17 10.32
N ILE A 813 23.36 1.34 11.62
CA ILE A 813 23.22 2.65 12.26
C ILE A 813 24.46 3.47 11.92
N VAL A 814 24.24 4.59 11.22
CA VAL A 814 25.32 5.52 10.83
C VAL A 814 25.57 6.51 11.95
N ALA A 815 24.51 7.01 12.56
CA ALA A 815 24.58 7.95 13.66
C ALA A 815 23.34 7.76 14.58
N ALA A 816 23.52 8.02 15.88
CA ALA A 816 22.44 8.09 16.84
C ALA A 816 22.73 9.24 17.82
N GLY A 817 21.75 10.12 18.06
CA GLY A 817 21.95 11.30 18.89
C GLY A 817 20.78 12.27 18.82
N THR A 818 20.94 13.47 19.38
CA THR A 818 19.98 14.56 19.20
C THR A 818 20.00 15.05 17.75
N PRO A 819 18.93 15.73 17.26
CA PRO A 819 18.91 16.29 15.91
C PRO A 819 20.15 17.15 15.59
N GLU A 820 20.65 17.93 16.57
CA GLU A 820 21.87 18.74 16.39
C GLU A 820 23.13 17.87 16.22
N GLN A 821 23.23 16.77 16.96
CA GLN A 821 24.34 15.82 16.82
C GLN A 821 24.32 15.16 15.45
N ILE A 822 23.14 14.76 14.97
CA ILE A 822 22.95 14.19 13.63
C ILE A 822 23.31 15.21 12.55
N ALA A 823 22.86 16.46 12.70
CA ALA A 823 23.21 17.56 11.76
C ALA A 823 24.72 17.81 11.69
N ALA A 824 25.44 17.61 12.81
CA ALA A 824 26.89 17.79 12.87
C ALA A 824 27.68 16.58 12.31
N ASP A 825 27.08 15.39 12.22
CA ASP A 825 27.76 14.17 11.74
C ASP A 825 27.95 14.22 10.21
N ALA A 826 29.22 14.10 9.78
CA ALA A 826 29.56 14.11 8.36
C ALA A 826 29.13 12.85 7.62
N ASN A 827 28.93 11.72 8.32
CA ASN A 827 28.50 10.46 7.74
C ASN A 827 27.00 10.38 7.55
N SER A 828 26.23 11.19 8.28
CA SER A 828 24.77 11.23 8.16
C SER A 828 24.34 11.95 6.88
N ILE A 829 23.64 11.22 6.02
CA ILE A 829 23.02 11.83 4.84
C ILE A 829 21.83 12.72 5.29
N THR A 830 21.01 12.24 6.21
CA THR A 830 19.89 13.02 6.78
C THR A 830 20.38 14.30 7.45
N GLY A 831 21.51 14.24 8.18
CA GLY A 831 22.09 15.38 8.85
C GLY A 831 22.45 16.55 7.93
N ARG A 832 22.75 16.30 6.67
CA ARG A 832 23.03 17.35 5.67
C ARG A 832 21.81 18.23 5.37
N TYR A 833 20.62 17.69 5.54
CA TYR A 833 19.34 18.39 5.29
C TYR A 833 18.73 19.01 6.57
N LEU A 834 19.27 18.67 7.75
CA LEU A 834 18.88 19.28 9.03
C LEU A 834 19.67 20.55 9.37
N ARG A 835 20.73 20.87 8.57
CA ARG A 835 21.59 22.05 8.75
C ARG A 835 20.92 23.35 8.37
#